data_384784ac2e1d2a54b97b07d433ef9dbc
#
_entry.id   384784ac2e1d2a54b97b07d433ef9dbc
#
_cell.length_a   1.000
_cell.length_b   1.000
_cell.length_c   1.000
_cell.angle_alpha   90.00
_cell.angle_beta   90.00
_cell.angle_gamma   90.00
#
_symmetry.space_group_name_H-M   'P 1'
#
loop_
_entity.id
_entity.type
_entity.pdbx_description
1 polymer ?
#
loop_
_entity_poly.entity_id
_entity_poly.type
_entity_poly.pdbx_seq_one_letter_code
_entity_poly.pdbx_strand_id
1 'polypeptide(L)'
;GEPDPGPGGGGAGGGAGGADEGCVGGAEIPDGKCMPKPPVCPDGMEPGDPPTCITSCQYFPEVGDFTPELKFAWGDPANTTHNVMMSPVVIQLDDDNCDMVVDERDIPEIVFFTFDGNDYNNTTGQSSTLRAISIVEGAVVEKFAVKTNGVSADSPGRSIAAGDLDADGQNEIVVCTKDGRLRAYEADGTEKWLSAVRACFMPSIADLDQDGLPEVVDTGHVVDGATGATEATFSTDRNPVVYDVDGDGLLDIVTSGRVHAADGSVKVDTGVLGAHVAVGDLDLDGVPEIVAVDFQSHTFSVWHVTGPRTFEIVRQGLDLNDGIAANPCCVGNPMSSGCLRGGGTPTIARFNDDEYPDVGLAGGIGYFVFDGLLLMDGVTPTVDTRVWLTQTQDCSSAQTGSSVFDFEGDGLAEVVYADETTLHVYRGTDGTPLFETCNTNGTLWEYPLVADVDSDGHADIIVASNSYSSFNCGGTKTTGIRVFGDTEGKWVRTRRVWNQHPYHVTNVTEAGGIPAIEESNHLVEGLNNFRQNVQPSGQFSAPDLVVSVRPACAGEYGIVARVLNVGEAPVEPGVPVGFYEGIPPAGALLGTGSTSQTLYPLTYEDVFLPLPIEPMATVYAIVDDGMPSHPWRECRTDNNVSEPKSASCGVPQ
;
A
#
# COMPACT_ATOMS: atom_id res chain seq x y z
N GLY A 1 -23.50 8.62 35.07
CA GLY A 1 -24.51 9.65 34.86
C GLY A 1 -24.17 10.35 33.57
N GLU A 2 -24.89 10.02 32.51
CA GLU A 2 -24.76 10.68 31.20
C GLU A 2 -25.09 12.18 31.32
N PRO A 3 -24.47 13.05 30.52
CA PRO A 3 -25.03 14.33 30.17
C PRO A 3 -25.66 14.31 28.77
N ASP A 4 -26.89 14.77 28.73
CA ASP A 4 -27.78 15.04 27.61
C ASP A 4 -27.20 16.10 26.65
N PRO A 5 -27.16 15.90 25.29
CA PRO A 5 -26.76 16.93 24.34
C PRO A 5 -27.94 17.85 24.00
N GLY A 6 -27.81 19.13 24.34
CA GLY A 6 -28.73 20.17 23.91
C GLY A 6 -28.49 20.56 22.44
N PRO A 7 -29.51 21.19 21.78
CA PRO A 7 -29.49 21.43 20.33
C PRO A 7 -28.61 22.62 19.95
N GLY A 8 -27.56 22.37 19.18
CA GLY A 8 -26.72 23.38 18.54
C GLY A 8 -27.29 23.83 17.21
N GLY A 9 -27.43 25.12 17.05
CA GLY A 9 -27.97 25.74 15.85
C GLY A 9 -26.93 25.82 14.71
N GLY A 10 -27.42 25.68 13.50
CA GLY A 10 -26.66 25.73 12.28
C GLY A 10 -26.01 27.08 12.02
N GLY A 11 -24.78 27.00 11.53
CA GLY A 11 -24.07 28.09 10.87
C GLY A 11 -23.64 27.62 9.50
N ALA A 12 -24.34 28.09 8.47
CA ALA A 12 -23.92 27.88 7.08
C ALA A 12 -22.67 28.72 6.81
N GLY A 13 -21.54 28.07 6.60
CA GLY A 13 -20.33 28.64 6.02
C GLY A 13 -20.02 27.89 4.74
N GLY A 14 -20.44 28.43 3.61
CA GLY A 14 -20.13 27.88 2.30
C GLY A 14 -18.66 28.12 1.94
N GLY A 15 -17.85 27.10 2.00
CA GLY A 15 -16.62 27.00 1.24
C GLY A 15 -16.97 26.29 -0.07
N ALA A 16 -16.74 26.95 -1.21
CA ALA A 16 -16.84 26.33 -2.50
C ALA A 16 -15.67 25.34 -2.67
N GLY A 17 -15.87 24.10 -2.26
CA GLY A 17 -15.08 22.98 -2.74
C GLY A 17 -15.29 22.84 -4.24
N GLY A 18 -14.24 22.63 -5.01
CA GLY A 18 -14.33 22.32 -6.41
C GLY A 18 -15.26 21.13 -6.59
N ALA A 19 -16.36 21.35 -7.28
CA ALA A 19 -17.25 20.27 -7.63
C ALA A 19 -16.51 19.33 -8.59
N ASP A 20 -16.32 18.09 -8.17
CA ASP A 20 -15.93 17.01 -9.05
C ASP A 20 -16.90 16.96 -10.23
N GLU A 21 -16.39 17.11 -11.46
CA GLU A 21 -17.23 17.15 -12.66
C GLU A 21 -17.88 15.79 -12.99
N GLY A 22 -17.68 14.76 -12.16
CA GLY A 22 -18.14 13.37 -12.33
C GLY A 22 -19.37 12.96 -11.52
N CYS A 23 -19.48 13.42 -10.28
CA CYS A 23 -20.52 12.97 -9.36
C CYS A 23 -21.83 13.73 -9.53
N VAL A 24 -22.74 13.20 -10.35
CA VAL A 24 -24.11 13.71 -10.50
C VAL A 24 -25.10 12.75 -9.88
N GLY A 25 -25.46 13.00 -8.61
CA GLY A 25 -26.59 12.35 -7.94
C GLY A 25 -26.26 11.14 -7.09
N GLY A 26 -25.28 11.26 -6.19
CA GLY A 26 -25.00 10.26 -5.16
C GLY A 26 -26.23 9.95 -4.31
N ALA A 27 -26.46 8.66 -4.02
CA ALA A 27 -27.44 8.25 -3.03
C ALA A 27 -26.88 8.52 -1.63
N GLU A 28 -27.67 9.19 -0.76
CA GLU A 28 -27.32 9.27 0.67
C GLU A 28 -27.14 7.85 1.22
N ILE A 29 -25.91 7.54 1.66
CA ILE A 29 -25.65 6.34 2.45
C ILE A 29 -25.93 6.70 3.91
N PRO A 30 -26.67 5.87 4.65
CA PRO A 30 -26.89 6.10 6.09
C PRO A 30 -25.54 6.12 6.81
N ASP A 31 -25.39 7.05 7.77
CA ASP A 31 -24.20 7.21 8.62
C ASP A 31 -23.45 5.90 8.85
N GLY A 32 -22.19 5.81 8.38
CA GLY A 32 -21.37 4.63 8.48
C GLY A 32 -21.25 4.18 9.94
N LYS A 33 -21.88 3.07 10.27
CA LYS A 33 -21.64 2.41 11.56
C LYS A 33 -20.58 1.36 11.35
N CYS A 34 -19.50 1.44 12.11
CA CYS A 34 -18.58 0.33 12.24
C CYS A 34 -19.38 -0.92 12.63
N MET A 35 -19.59 -1.82 11.69
CA MET A 35 -20.22 -3.11 11.93
C MET A 35 -19.11 -4.08 12.34
N PRO A 36 -19.25 -4.81 13.45
CA PRO A 36 -18.27 -5.85 13.77
C PRO A 36 -18.27 -6.89 12.65
N LYS A 37 -17.08 -7.45 12.30
CA LYS A 37 -16.98 -8.55 11.34
C LYS A 37 -18.02 -9.63 11.72
N PRO A 38 -18.85 -10.10 10.78
CA PRO A 38 -19.81 -11.16 11.08
C PRO A 38 -19.12 -12.43 11.59
N PRO A 39 -19.71 -13.16 12.52
CA PRO A 39 -19.13 -14.41 12.98
C PRO A 39 -19.10 -15.45 11.84
N VAL A 40 -18.03 -16.22 11.79
CA VAL A 40 -17.96 -17.38 10.89
C VAL A 40 -18.94 -18.46 11.37
N CYS A 41 -19.65 -19.10 10.45
CA CYS A 41 -20.57 -20.18 10.77
C CYS A 41 -19.79 -21.38 11.36
N PRO A 42 -20.33 -22.05 12.38
CA PRO A 42 -19.76 -23.31 12.85
C PRO A 42 -19.66 -24.35 11.71
N ASP A 43 -18.65 -25.21 11.77
CA ASP A 43 -18.42 -26.26 10.76
C ASP A 43 -19.67 -27.02 10.41
N GLY A 44 -20.00 -27.09 9.11
CA GLY A 44 -21.16 -27.76 8.58
C GLY A 44 -22.49 -27.03 8.74
N MET A 45 -22.47 -25.76 9.16
CA MET A 45 -23.65 -24.89 9.20
C MET A 45 -23.61 -23.93 8.01
N GLU A 46 -24.65 -23.92 7.19
CA GLU A 46 -24.84 -22.92 6.14
C GLU A 46 -25.38 -21.62 6.74
N PRO A 47 -25.11 -20.44 6.12
CA PRO A 47 -25.46 -19.13 6.66
C PRO A 47 -26.94 -18.88 7.02
N GLY A 48 -27.85 -19.68 6.49
CA GLY A 48 -29.30 -19.53 6.73
C GLY A 48 -29.94 -18.44 5.85
N ASP A 49 -31.26 -18.20 6.05
CA ASP A 49 -32.04 -17.15 5.38
C ASP A 49 -32.97 -16.47 6.39
N PRO A 50 -32.72 -15.22 6.81
CA PRO A 50 -31.56 -14.38 6.48
C PRO A 50 -30.26 -14.90 7.12
N PRO A 51 -29.09 -14.68 6.48
CA PRO A 51 -27.82 -15.15 6.98
C PRO A 51 -27.43 -14.41 8.26
N THR A 52 -26.91 -15.15 9.24
CA THR A 52 -26.46 -14.61 10.54
C THR A 52 -24.98 -14.86 10.82
N CYS A 53 -24.30 -15.58 9.93
CA CYS A 53 -22.87 -15.85 9.96
C CYS A 53 -22.37 -15.98 8.52
N ILE A 54 -21.07 -15.85 8.30
CA ILE A 54 -20.40 -16.01 7.01
C ILE A 54 -19.84 -17.42 6.86
N THR A 55 -19.72 -17.90 5.64
CA THR A 55 -19.02 -19.16 5.34
C THR A 55 -17.53 -18.94 5.58
N SER A 56 -16.82 -19.90 6.20
CA SER A 56 -15.36 -19.91 6.13
C SER A 56 -14.96 -20.13 4.67
N CYS A 57 -14.34 -19.11 4.10
CA CYS A 57 -14.18 -19.01 2.67
C CYS A 57 -12.77 -18.52 2.36
N GLN A 58 -11.92 -19.44 1.93
CA GLN A 58 -10.53 -19.17 1.61
C GLN A 58 -10.22 -19.63 0.19
N TYR A 59 -9.52 -18.81 -0.54
CA TYR A 59 -8.93 -19.13 -1.83
C TYR A 59 -7.41 -19.22 -1.66
N PHE A 60 -6.83 -20.34 -2.07
CA PHE A 60 -5.39 -20.56 -2.06
C PHE A 60 -4.87 -20.47 -3.49
N PRO A 61 -4.03 -19.46 -3.83
CA PRO A 61 -3.38 -19.38 -5.14
C PRO A 61 -2.56 -20.63 -5.46
N GLU A 62 -2.35 -20.92 -6.74
CA GLU A 62 -1.44 -21.99 -7.16
C GLU A 62 0.00 -21.52 -7.01
N VAL A 63 0.74 -22.07 -6.04
CA VAL A 63 2.13 -21.73 -5.76
C VAL A 63 3.03 -22.04 -6.95
N GLY A 64 3.91 -21.10 -7.31
CA GLY A 64 4.95 -21.27 -8.35
C GLY A 64 4.55 -20.80 -9.75
N ASP A 65 3.37 -20.27 -9.94
CA ASP A 65 2.95 -19.68 -11.22
C ASP A 65 2.97 -18.13 -11.13
N PHE A 66 4.17 -17.55 -11.31
CA PHE A 66 4.43 -16.13 -11.14
C PHE A 66 4.68 -15.47 -12.51
N THR A 67 3.65 -14.84 -13.08
CA THR A 67 3.68 -14.29 -14.44
C THR A 67 3.15 -12.85 -14.52
N PRO A 68 3.82 -11.87 -13.87
CA PRO A 68 3.37 -10.49 -13.93
C PRO A 68 3.50 -9.91 -15.34
N GLU A 69 2.51 -9.11 -15.72
CA GLU A 69 2.51 -8.32 -16.95
C GLU A 69 2.38 -6.83 -16.64
N LEU A 70 2.82 -5.98 -17.56
CA LEU A 70 2.61 -4.55 -17.46
C LEU A 70 1.13 -4.25 -17.70
N LYS A 71 0.37 -3.96 -16.64
CA LYS A 71 -1.05 -3.57 -16.72
C LYS A 71 -1.18 -2.13 -17.20
N PHE A 72 -0.46 -1.20 -16.56
CA PHE A 72 -0.58 0.23 -16.81
C PHE A 72 0.78 0.92 -16.82
N ALA A 73 0.87 2.03 -17.54
CA ALA A 73 2.03 2.90 -17.51
C ALA A 73 1.62 4.36 -17.70
N TRP A 74 2.17 5.23 -16.86
CA TRP A 74 2.13 6.67 -17.05
C TRP A 74 3.53 7.17 -17.38
N GLY A 75 3.66 7.96 -18.42
CA GLY A 75 4.91 8.57 -18.85
C GLY A 75 5.26 8.21 -20.29
N ASP A 76 5.96 9.13 -20.97
CA ASP A 76 6.45 8.95 -22.34
C ASP A 76 7.98 9.05 -22.32
N PRO A 77 8.73 8.00 -22.69
CA PRO A 77 10.18 8.03 -22.73
C PRO A 77 10.77 9.12 -23.64
N ALA A 78 10.00 9.62 -24.60
CA ALA A 78 10.39 10.74 -25.44
C ALA A 78 10.22 12.11 -24.74
N ASN A 79 9.48 12.16 -23.63
CA ASN A 79 9.26 13.37 -22.83
C ASN A 79 10.22 13.41 -21.64
N THR A 80 11.22 14.27 -21.69
CA THR A 80 12.24 14.39 -20.62
C THR A 80 11.70 14.84 -19.28
N THR A 81 10.45 15.38 -19.22
CA THR A 81 9.81 15.83 -17.98
C THR A 81 8.99 14.76 -17.26
N HIS A 82 9.00 13.53 -17.75
CA HIS A 82 8.27 12.39 -17.17
C HIS A 82 9.15 11.45 -16.34
N ASN A 83 10.31 11.90 -15.92
CA ASN A 83 11.21 11.09 -15.08
C ASN A 83 10.74 11.09 -13.63
N VAL A 84 10.78 9.92 -12.98
CA VAL A 84 10.49 9.74 -11.55
C VAL A 84 11.71 9.09 -10.89
N MET A 85 12.18 9.65 -9.75
CA MET A 85 13.33 9.14 -8.99
C MET A 85 13.02 9.19 -7.49
N MET A 86 11.89 8.62 -7.12
CA MET A 86 11.42 8.49 -5.75
C MET A 86 10.40 7.36 -5.67
N SER A 87 10.20 6.79 -4.48
CA SER A 87 9.06 5.92 -4.25
C SER A 87 7.78 6.76 -4.25
N PRO A 88 6.77 6.42 -5.04
CA PRO A 88 5.46 7.05 -4.95
C PRO A 88 4.80 6.73 -3.60
N VAL A 89 3.65 7.33 -3.34
CA VAL A 89 2.70 6.86 -2.33
C VAL A 89 1.39 6.48 -3.02
N VAL A 90 0.63 5.62 -2.37
CA VAL A 90 -0.71 5.19 -2.79
C VAL A 90 -1.68 5.55 -1.68
N ILE A 91 -2.71 6.33 -2.00
CA ILE A 91 -3.65 6.86 -1.02
C ILE A 91 -4.94 7.31 -1.72
N GLN A 92 -6.08 7.24 -1.04
CA GLN A 92 -7.35 7.75 -1.54
C GLN A 92 -7.37 9.28 -1.42
N LEU A 93 -7.60 10.01 -2.51
CA LEU A 93 -7.67 11.48 -2.52
C LEU A 93 -9.03 12.03 -2.89
N ASP A 94 -9.86 11.30 -3.62
CA ASP A 94 -11.18 11.76 -4.01
C ASP A 94 -12.25 10.66 -3.91
N ASP A 95 -13.50 11.05 -3.89
CA ASP A 95 -14.69 10.19 -3.82
C ASP A 95 -15.07 9.76 -5.24
N ASP A 96 -14.47 8.68 -5.74
CA ASP A 96 -14.73 8.15 -7.09
C ASP A 96 -16.07 7.43 -7.20
N ASN A 97 -16.58 6.88 -6.10
CA ASN A 97 -17.83 6.14 -6.05
C ASN A 97 -19.04 7.03 -5.80
N CYS A 98 -18.83 8.32 -5.49
CA CYS A 98 -19.84 9.36 -5.27
C CYS A 98 -20.75 9.10 -4.05
N ASP A 99 -20.22 8.50 -3.00
CA ASP A 99 -20.97 8.25 -1.77
C ASP A 99 -20.75 9.34 -0.68
N MET A 100 -19.96 10.37 -1.01
CA MET A 100 -19.58 11.53 -0.18
C MET A 100 -18.59 11.21 0.95
N VAL A 101 -17.90 10.10 0.89
CA VAL A 101 -16.86 9.69 1.82
C VAL A 101 -15.64 9.27 1.02
N VAL A 102 -14.46 9.70 1.41
CA VAL A 102 -13.20 9.18 0.86
C VAL A 102 -12.74 8.04 1.74
N ASP A 103 -12.77 6.81 1.22
CA ASP A 103 -12.40 5.61 2.00
C ASP A 103 -11.86 4.47 1.11
N GLU A 104 -11.73 3.29 1.67
CA GLU A 104 -11.21 2.09 0.98
C GLU A 104 -12.09 1.60 -0.18
N ARG A 105 -13.27 2.17 -0.40
CA ARG A 105 -14.15 1.85 -1.52
C ARG A 105 -13.85 2.67 -2.77
N ASP A 106 -13.03 3.69 -2.62
CA ASP A 106 -12.58 4.52 -3.73
C ASP A 106 -11.34 3.93 -4.42
N ILE A 107 -11.07 4.40 -5.62
CA ILE A 107 -9.88 4.00 -6.36
C ILE A 107 -8.71 4.86 -5.89
N PRO A 108 -7.62 4.27 -5.37
CA PRO A 108 -6.54 5.08 -4.83
C PRO A 108 -5.76 5.82 -5.90
N GLU A 109 -5.15 6.93 -5.51
CA GLU A 109 -4.22 7.68 -6.33
C GLU A 109 -2.78 7.23 -6.07
N ILE A 110 -2.00 7.22 -7.15
CA ILE A 110 -0.54 7.12 -7.11
C ILE A 110 0.01 8.53 -7.17
N VAL A 111 0.64 8.98 -6.07
CA VAL A 111 1.18 10.35 -5.95
C VAL A 111 2.70 10.34 -6.04
N PHE A 112 3.25 11.19 -6.89
CA PHE A 112 4.69 11.22 -7.16
C PHE A 112 5.15 12.56 -7.72
N PHE A 113 6.49 12.80 -7.65
CA PHE A 113 7.11 13.91 -8.37
C PHE A 113 7.73 13.47 -9.68
N THR A 114 7.58 14.30 -10.70
CA THR A 114 8.38 14.21 -11.93
C THR A 114 9.41 15.33 -12.01
N PHE A 115 10.46 15.07 -12.78
CA PHE A 115 11.51 16.05 -13.08
C PHE A 115 11.94 16.00 -14.55
N ASP A 116 12.58 17.09 -15.04
CA ASP A 116 13.21 17.08 -16.36
C ASP A 116 14.54 16.31 -16.32
N GLY A 117 14.67 15.24 -17.09
CA GLY A 117 15.86 14.38 -17.13
C GLY A 117 17.16 15.09 -17.53
N ASN A 118 17.09 16.31 -18.05
CA ASN A 118 18.28 17.13 -18.27
C ASN A 118 18.67 17.95 -17.02
N ASP A 119 17.89 17.89 -15.95
CA ASP A 119 17.92 18.94 -14.92
C ASP A 119 17.75 18.43 -13.47
N TYR A 120 17.99 17.13 -13.19
CA TYR A 120 17.85 16.57 -11.84
C TYR A 120 18.62 17.35 -10.78
N ASN A 121 19.84 17.76 -11.09
CA ASN A 121 20.72 18.52 -10.20
C ASN A 121 20.68 20.04 -10.45
N ASN A 122 19.79 20.55 -11.29
CA ASN A 122 19.81 21.95 -11.68
C ASN A 122 19.29 22.85 -10.57
N THR A 123 20.06 23.89 -10.37
CA THR A 123 19.82 24.92 -9.36
C THR A 123 18.88 26.03 -9.82
N THR A 124 18.38 26.01 -11.05
CA THR A 124 17.52 27.06 -11.62
C THR A 124 16.01 26.81 -11.47
N GLY A 125 15.61 25.65 -10.95
CA GLY A 125 14.38 25.40 -10.24
C GLY A 125 13.05 25.67 -10.91
N GLN A 126 12.69 24.93 -11.98
CA GLN A 126 11.30 24.88 -12.47
C GLN A 126 10.91 23.48 -13.01
N SER A 127 11.67 22.44 -12.72
CA SER A 127 11.51 21.16 -13.41
C SER A 127 10.64 20.14 -12.68
N SER A 128 10.38 20.31 -11.39
CA SER A 128 9.58 19.33 -10.62
C SER A 128 8.09 19.64 -10.67
N THR A 129 7.29 18.58 -10.82
CA THR A 129 5.82 18.66 -10.81
C THR A 129 5.30 17.55 -9.89
N LEU A 130 4.51 17.93 -8.88
CA LEU A 130 3.74 16.99 -8.06
C LEU A 130 2.55 16.52 -8.90
N ARG A 131 2.32 15.22 -8.93
CA ARG A 131 1.24 14.61 -9.72
C ARG A 131 0.51 13.57 -8.91
N ALA A 132 -0.78 13.45 -9.17
CA ALA A 132 -1.59 12.32 -8.78
C ALA A 132 -2.21 11.70 -10.04
N ILE A 133 -2.18 10.38 -10.13
CA ILE A 133 -2.84 9.61 -11.17
C ILE A 133 -3.66 8.51 -10.54
N SER A 134 -4.78 8.17 -11.15
CA SER A 134 -5.64 7.06 -10.76
C SER A 134 -5.85 6.12 -11.95
N ILE A 135 -6.32 4.90 -11.70
CA ILE A 135 -6.63 3.91 -12.74
C ILE A 135 -8.14 3.70 -12.75
N VAL A 136 -8.83 4.47 -13.58
CA VAL A 136 -10.28 4.46 -13.68
C VAL A 136 -10.73 3.70 -14.92
N GLU A 137 -11.60 2.71 -14.76
CA GLU A 137 -12.12 1.88 -15.85
C GLU A 137 -11.02 1.31 -16.78
N GLY A 138 -9.89 0.92 -16.20
CA GLY A 138 -8.75 0.34 -16.94
C GLY A 138 -7.91 1.36 -17.72
N ALA A 139 -8.05 2.65 -17.44
CA ALA A 139 -7.28 3.72 -18.04
C ALA A 139 -6.61 4.60 -17.00
N VAL A 140 -5.36 5.01 -17.27
CA VAL A 140 -4.64 5.96 -16.40
C VAL A 140 -5.20 7.36 -16.60
N VAL A 141 -5.66 7.98 -15.51
CA VAL A 141 -6.21 9.35 -15.46
C VAL A 141 -5.30 10.22 -14.60
N GLU A 142 -4.87 11.38 -15.09
CA GLU A 142 -4.15 12.37 -14.27
C GLU A 142 -5.17 13.24 -13.53
N LYS A 143 -5.22 13.14 -12.19
CA LYS A 143 -6.13 13.92 -11.34
C LYS A 143 -5.63 15.37 -11.21
N PHE A 144 -4.35 15.55 -10.93
CA PHE A 144 -3.72 16.88 -10.95
C PHE A 144 -2.23 16.82 -11.32
N ALA A 145 -1.71 17.99 -11.75
CA ALA A 145 -0.30 18.23 -11.98
C ALA A 145 0.07 19.65 -11.49
N VAL A 146 0.67 19.74 -10.29
CA VAL A 146 0.99 21.01 -9.65
C VAL A 146 2.47 21.30 -9.75
N LYS A 147 2.80 22.45 -10.35
CA LYS A 147 4.14 23.01 -10.28
C LYS A 147 4.22 23.86 -9.01
N THR A 148 5.11 23.48 -8.12
CA THR A 148 5.33 24.23 -6.90
C THR A 148 5.71 25.67 -7.22
N ASN A 149 4.83 26.61 -6.89
CA ASN A 149 4.88 27.99 -7.33
C ASN A 149 6.19 28.70 -6.93
N GLY A 150 7.06 29.00 -7.91
CA GLY A 150 8.11 30.01 -7.80
C GLY A 150 9.21 29.78 -6.76
N VAL A 151 9.06 28.84 -5.89
CA VAL A 151 10.13 28.29 -5.07
C VAL A 151 10.60 27.07 -5.82
N SER A 152 11.84 27.06 -6.22
CA SER A 152 12.39 25.93 -6.93
C SER A 152 12.20 24.68 -6.09
N ALA A 153 11.22 23.88 -6.47
CA ALA A 153 11.05 22.52 -5.98
C ALA A 153 12.16 21.69 -6.58
N ASP A 154 13.27 21.78 -6.00
CA ASP A 154 14.50 21.31 -6.57
C ASP A 154 15.11 20.12 -5.90
N SER A 155 14.39 19.44 -5.16
CA SER A 155 14.64 18.06 -5.01
C SER A 155 13.46 17.42 -5.71
N PRO A 156 13.62 16.73 -6.82
CA PRO A 156 12.54 15.94 -7.37
C PRO A 156 12.27 14.83 -6.38
N GLY A 157 11.42 15.14 -5.41
CA GLY A 157 10.99 14.33 -4.29
C GLY A 157 12.00 13.30 -3.80
N ARG A 158 12.34 13.36 -2.56
CA ARG A 158 13.06 12.24 -1.94
C ARG A 158 12.04 11.25 -1.42
N SER A 159 10.94 11.76 -0.89
CA SER A 159 9.79 11.00 -0.43
C SER A 159 8.58 11.92 -0.28
N ILE A 160 7.42 11.34 -0.27
CA ILE A 160 6.13 11.92 0.06
C ILE A 160 5.61 11.16 1.27
N ALA A 161 4.83 11.83 2.12
CA ALA A 161 3.95 11.19 3.08
C ALA A 161 2.54 11.74 2.86
N ALA A 162 1.52 10.91 3.05
CA ALA A 162 0.14 11.30 2.87
C ALA A 162 -0.76 10.71 3.96
N GLY A 163 -1.83 11.41 4.30
CA GLY A 163 -2.82 10.99 5.29
C GLY A 163 -3.67 12.17 5.73
N ASP A 164 -4.74 11.92 6.44
CA ASP A 164 -5.62 12.94 7.00
C ASP A 164 -4.90 13.68 8.13
N LEU A 165 -4.45 14.92 7.87
CA LEU A 165 -3.60 15.72 8.77
C LEU A 165 -4.39 16.59 9.75
N ASP A 166 -5.68 16.82 9.53
CA ASP A 166 -6.49 17.69 10.36
C ASP A 166 -7.85 17.09 10.77
N ALA A 167 -7.96 15.77 10.58
CA ALA A 167 -9.12 14.96 10.95
C ALA A 167 -10.44 15.43 10.29
N ASP A 168 -10.37 15.93 9.05
CA ASP A 168 -11.53 16.36 8.29
C ASP A 168 -12.09 15.28 7.36
N GLY A 169 -11.42 14.12 7.28
CA GLY A 169 -11.79 12.97 6.46
C GLY A 169 -11.29 13.04 5.03
N GLN A 170 -10.44 14.01 4.69
CA GLN A 170 -9.71 14.08 3.42
C GLN A 170 -8.22 13.85 3.68
N ASN A 171 -7.53 13.26 2.73
CA ASN A 171 -6.10 13.01 2.88
C ASN A 171 -5.27 14.12 2.26
N GLU A 172 -4.26 14.59 2.99
CA GLU A 172 -3.30 15.56 2.52
C GLU A 172 -1.99 14.91 2.09
N ILE A 173 -1.20 15.68 1.34
CA ILE A 173 0.08 15.26 0.79
C ILE A 173 1.18 16.15 1.34
N VAL A 174 2.13 15.58 2.09
CA VAL A 174 3.29 16.30 2.63
C VAL A 174 4.53 16.00 1.82
N VAL A 175 5.24 17.05 1.45
CA VAL A 175 6.45 16.94 0.63
C VAL A 175 7.58 17.81 1.19
N CYS A 176 8.82 17.39 0.91
CA CYS A 176 10.00 18.21 1.13
C CYS A 176 10.35 18.98 -0.14
N THR A 177 10.37 20.29 -0.07
CA THR A 177 10.76 21.15 -1.19
C THR A 177 12.26 21.45 -1.21
N LYS A 178 12.80 21.94 -2.33
CA LYS A 178 14.24 22.17 -2.52
C LYS A 178 14.83 23.20 -1.55
N ASP A 179 14.06 24.17 -1.15
CA ASP A 179 14.54 25.13 -0.14
C ASP A 179 14.61 24.50 1.26
N GLY A 180 14.38 23.19 1.36
CA GLY A 180 14.43 22.40 2.58
C GLY A 180 13.23 22.62 3.49
N ARG A 181 12.07 23.04 2.94
CA ARG A 181 10.85 23.28 3.71
C ARG A 181 9.82 22.18 3.46
N LEU A 182 9.16 21.78 4.52
CA LEU A 182 7.95 20.98 4.41
C LEU A 182 6.81 21.82 3.84
N ARG A 183 6.01 21.21 2.98
CA ARG A 183 4.82 21.79 2.39
C ARG A 183 3.72 20.74 2.35
N ALA A 184 2.51 21.10 2.73
CA ALA A 184 1.34 20.27 2.55
C ALA A 184 0.46 20.79 1.43
N TYR A 185 -0.20 19.85 0.78
CA TYR A 185 -1.21 20.06 -0.25
C TYR A 185 -2.49 19.32 0.15
N GLU A 186 -3.62 19.93 -0.14
CA GLU A 186 -4.92 19.28 -0.11
C GLU A 186 -5.02 18.18 -1.17
N ALA A 187 -6.02 17.33 -1.08
CA ALA A 187 -6.29 16.25 -2.02
C ALA A 187 -6.38 16.70 -3.49
N ASP A 188 -6.83 17.92 -3.77
CA ASP A 188 -6.93 18.51 -5.11
C ASP A 188 -5.62 19.15 -5.62
N GLY A 189 -4.54 19.06 -4.85
CA GLY A 189 -3.23 19.64 -5.15
C GLY A 189 -3.12 21.14 -4.82
N THR A 190 -4.09 21.75 -4.15
CA THR A 190 -3.93 23.12 -3.64
C THR A 190 -3.02 23.16 -2.41
N GLU A 191 -2.27 24.23 -2.23
CA GLU A 191 -1.35 24.35 -1.09
C GLU A 191 -2.14 24.59 0.21
N LYS A 192 -2.02 23.67 1.20
CA LYS A 192 -2.57 23.81 2.54
C LYS A 192 -1.69 24.73 3.39
N TRP A 193 -0.41 24.38 3.54
CA TRP A 193 0.54 25.18 4.28
C TRP A 193 1.99 25.02 3.81
N LEU A 194 2.84 25.95 4.21
CA LEU A 194 4.28 25.93 4.02
C LEU A 194 4.98 26.17 5.36
N SER A 195 5.68 25.15 5.88
CA SER A 195 6.39 25.23 7.16
C SER A 195 7.47 26.31 7.17
N ALA A 196 7.73 26.90 8.32
CA ALA A 196 8.85 27.82 8.54
C ALA A 196 10.21 27.11 8.63
N VAL A 197 10.19 25.83 8.92
CA VAL A 197 11.39 24.97 9.09
C VAL A 197 12.14 24.79 7.79
N ARG A 198 13.46 24.77 7.86
CA ARG A 198 14.37 24.55 6.72
C ARG A 198 15.35 23.45 7.06
N ALA A 199 14.96 22.21 6.91
CA ALA A 199 15.82 21.02 6.97
C ALA A 199 14.96 19.76 6.80
N CYS A 200 14.23 19.62 5.70
CA CYS A 200 13.46 18.41 5.46
C CYS A 200 14.18 17.43 4.54
N PHE A 201 13.75 16.15 4.61
CA PHE A 201 14.31 15.10 3.78
C PHE A 201 13.26 14.06 3.35
N MET A 202 12.76 13.25 4.28
CA MET A 202 11.73 12.22 4.08
C MET A 202 10.73 12.32 5.22
N PRO A 203 9.57 12.94 5.03
CA PRO A 203 8.58 13.11 6.07
C PRO A 203 7.94 11.77 6.46
N SER A 204 7.58 11.66 7.73
CA SER A 204 6.71 10.63 8.30
C SER A 204 5.53 11.32 8.98
N ILE A 205 4.37 10.68 9.01
CA ILE A 205 3.16 11.18 9.66
C ILE A 205 2.76 10.19 10.76
N ALA A 206 2.49 10.69 11.94
CA ALA A 206 1.97 9.92 13.07
C ALA A 206 1.38 10.84 14.12
N ASP A 207 0.41 10.37 14.89
CA ASP A 207 -0.12 11.08 16.08
C ASP A 207 0.77 10.75 17.28
N LEU A 208 1.73 11.63 17.58
CA LEU A 208 2.76 11.40 18.59
C LEU A 208 2.28 11.61 20.01
N ASP A 209 1.27 12.44 20.22
CA ASP A 209 0.77 12.81 21.56
C ASP A 209 -0.66 12.30 21.83
N GLN A 210 -1.22 11.57 20.87
CA GLN A 210 -2.50 10.89 20.93
C GLN A 210 -3.69 11.86 21.12
N ASP A 211 -3.60 13.04 20.53
CA ASP A 211 -4.67 14.06 20.61
C ASP A 211 -5.68 13.95 19.45
N GLY A 212 -5.41 13.08 18.46
CA GLY A 212 -6.25 12.83 17.29
C GLY A 212 -5.91 13.73 16.09
N LEU A 213 -4.85 14.53 16.16
CA LEU A 213 -4.33 15.36 15.07
C LEU A 213 -2.87 14.97 14.83
N PRO A 214 -2.56 14.39 13.68
CA PRO A 214 -1.22 13.87 13.43
C PRO A 214 -0.15 14.97 13.28
N GLU A 215 1.07 14.65 13.70
CA GLU A 215 2.26 15.43 13.43
C GLU A 215 2.98 14.93 12.17
N VAL A 216 3.72 15.85 11.57
CA VAL A 216 4.72 15.51 10.54
C VAL A 216 6.11 15.55 11.16
N VAL A 217 6.78 14.41 11.13
CA VAL A 217 8.15 14.23 11.63
C VAL A 217 9.12 14.21 10.45
N ASP A 218 10.10 15.09 10.47
CA ASP A 218 11.19 15.08 9.48
C ASP A 218 12.47 15.61 10.11
N THR A 219 13.57 15.38 9.49
CA THR A 219 14.95 15.72 9.88
C THR A 219 15.06 16.81 10.97
N GLY A 220 15.03 16.39 12.24
CA GLY A 220 15.21 17.25 13.41
C GLY A 220 14.00 18.11 13.83
N HIS A 221 12.82 17.88 13.27
CA HIS A 221 11.63 18.69 13.56
C HIS A 221 10.36 17.85 13.64
N VAL A 222 9.49 18.24 14.56
CA VAL A 222 8.08 17.84 14.63
C VAL A 222 7.27 19.08 14.32
N VAL A 223 6.33 18.97 13.39
CA VAL A 223 5.42 20.06 13.02
C VAL A 223 3.97 19.57 13.09
N ASP A 224 3.09 20.42 13.55
CA ASP A 224 1.65 20.23 13.55
C ASP A 224 1.13 19.96 12.13
N GLY A 225 0.42 18.86 11.93
CA GLY A 225 -0.04 18.41 10.61
C GLY A 225 -1.05 19.35 9.97
N ALA A 226 -1.96 19.92 10.75
CA ALA A 226 -2.99 20.82 10.25
C ALA A 226 -2.44 22.18 9.80
N THR A 227 -1.38 22.70 10.43
CA THR A 227 -0.90 24.09 10.22
C THR A 227 0.55 24.20 9.75
N GLY A 228 1.36 23.16 9.86
CA GLY A 228 2.80 23.20 9.57
C GLY A 228 3.61 24.00 10.60
N ALA A 229 3.06 24.29 11.77
CA ALA A 229 3.76 24.99 12.85
C ALA A 229 4.75 24.04 13.55
N THR A 230 5.93 24.54 13.92
CA THR A 230 6.91 23.72 14.64
C THR A 230 6.47 23.53 16.08
N GLU A 231 6.40 22.29 16.54
CA GLU A 231 6.06 21.90 17.90
C GLU A 231 7.29 21.49 18.70
N ALA A 232 8.14 20.65 18.10
CA ALA A 232 9.35 20.19 18.74
C ALA A 232 10.54 20.17 17.77
N THR A 233 11.73 20.05 18.35
CA THR A 233 12.98 19.85 17.61
C THR A 233 13.83 18.77 18.27
N PHE A 234 14.49 17.95 17.45
CA PHE A 234 15.37 16.90 17.92
C PHE A 234 16.71 16.91 17.16
N SER A 235 17.53 15.86 17.30
CA SER A 235 18.78 15.77 16.56
C SER A 235 18.53 15.67 15.06
N THR A 236 19.40 16.29 14.25
CA THR A 236 19.25 16.36 12.79
C THR A 236 19.65 15.04 12.08
N ASP A 237 19.26 13.91 12.63
CA ASP A 237 19.44 12.61 11.98
C ASP A 237 18.41 12.47 10.84
N ARG A 238 18.79 11.79 9.77
CA ARG A 238 17.97 11.65 8.58
C ARG A 238 17.01 10.46 8.67
N ASN A 239 15.91 10.53 7.94
CA ASN A 239 14.94 9.45 7.74
C ASN A 239 14.43 8.88 9.08
N PRO A 240 13.82 9.69 9.93
CA PRO A 240 13.22 9.18 11.15
C PRO A 240 12.09 8.22 10.81
N VAL A 241 11.96 7.20 11.63
CA VAL A 241 10.82 6.28 11.68
C VAL A 241 10.06 6.60 12.96
N VAL A 242 8.75 6.52 12.95
CA VAL A 242 7.94 6.65 14.15
C VAL A 242 7.44 5.27 14.55
N TYR A 243 7.70 4.86 15.81
CA TYR A 243 7.35 3.55 16.32
C TYR A 243 7.50 3.50 17.84
N ASP A 244 6.64 2.79 18.57
CA ASP A 244 6.83 2.53 20.00
C ASP A 244 7.91 1.44 20.18
N VAL A 245 9.14 1.86 20.49
CA VAL A 245 10.28 0.93 20.63
C VAL A 245 10.66 0.62 22.08
N ASP A 246 10.04 1.29 23.05
CA ASP A 246 10.29 1.01 24.47
C ASP A 246 9.07 0.41 25.20
N GLY A 247 7.95 0.21 24.48
CA GLY A 247 6.75 -0.47 24.97
C GLY A 247 5.96 0.35 26.00
N ASP A 248 6.11 1.69 25.98
CA ASP A 248 5.41 2.56 26.93
C ASP A 248 4.02 3.00 26.44
N GLY A 249 3.64 2.62 25.20
CA GLY A 249 2.37 2.92 24.56
C GLY A 249 2.32 4.29 23.92
N LEU A 250 3.45 4.99 23.82
CA LEU A 250 3.61 6.26 23.11
C LEU A 250 4.60 6.06 21.96
N LEU A 251 4.30 6.71 20.84
CA LEU A 251 5.19 6.64 19.68
C LEU A 251 6.49 7.40 19.92
N ASP A 252 7.59 6.82 19.50
CA ASP A 252 8.94 7.36 19.56
C ASP A 252 9.42 7.82 18.18
N ILE A 253 10.27 8.84 18.16
CA ILE A 253 11.01 9.21 16.95
C ILE A 253 12.33 8.45 16.93
N VAL A 254 12.42 7.46 16.06
CA VAL A 254 13.53 6.51 15.94
C VAL A 254 14.45 6.91 14.79
N THR A 255 15.72 7.06 15.07
CA THR A 255 16.78 7.24 14.07
C THR A 255 17.79 6.12 14.18
N SER A 256 18.79 6.09 13.31
CA SER A 256 19.76 4.97 13.29
C SER A 256 20.42 4.70 14.64
N GLY A 257 20.64 5.70 15.45
CA GLY A 257 21.33 5.53 16.74
C GLY A 257 20.67 6.24 17.92
N ARG A 258 19.47 6.81 17.73
CA ARG A 258 18.77 7.54 18.79
C ARG A 258 17.28 7.25 18.80
N VAL A 259 16.72 7.35 19.99
CA VAL A 259 15.28 7.38 20.25
C VAL A 259 14.94 8.70 20.94
N HIS A 260 13.94 9.40 20.43
CA HIS A 260 13.43 10.65 21.00
C HIS A 260 11.96 10.50 21.35
N ALA A 261 11.54 11.17 22.42
CA ALA A 261 10.12 11.36 22.73
C ALA A 261 9.49 12.39 21.77
N ALA A 262 8.16 12.51 21.75
CA ALA A 262 7.40 13.47 20.97
C ALA A 262 7.88 14.93 21.12
N ASP A 263 8.31 15.33 22.32
CA ASP A 263 8.85 16.66 22.61
C ASP A 263 10.30 16.89 22.09
N GLY A 264 10.86 15.92 21.37
CA GLY A 264 12.23 15.92 20.84
C GLY A 264 13.32 15.59 21.86
N SER A 265 12.98 15.34 23.13
CA SER A 265 13.96 14.97 24.14
C SER A 265 14.53 13.58 23.87
N VAL A 266 15.85 13.41 24.08
CA VAL A 266 16.54 12.14 23.86
C VAL A 266 16.17 11.14 24.95
N LYS A 267 15.54 10.02 24.60
CA LYS A 267 15.34 8.83 25.44
C LYS A 267 16.62 7.98 25.47
N VAL A 268 17.19 7.68 24.29
CA VAL A 268 18.37 6.81 24.10
C VAL A 268 19.32 7.42 23.07
N ASP A 269 20.65 7.29 23.29
CA ASP A 269 21.71 7.61 22.32
C ASP A 269 22.76 6.49 22.36
N THR A 270 22.82 5.67 21.31
CA THR A 270 23.73 4.53 21.20
C THR A 270 25.05 4.88 20.53
N GLY A 271 25.07 5.97 19.76
CA GLY A 271 26.18 6.33 18.88
C GLY A 271 26.31 5.48 17.62
N VAL A 272 25.37 4.58 17.33
CA VAL A 272 25.27 3.87 16.05
C VAL A 272 25.05 4.87 14.93
N LEU A 273 25.75 4.69 13.81
CA LEU A 273 25.64 5.55 12.63
C LEU A 273 24.77 4.88 11.58
N GLY A 274 24.09 5.69 10.79
CA GLY A 274 23.27 5.20 9.68
C GLY A 274 22.40 6.30 9.10
N ALA A 275 21.59 5.93 8.11
CA ALA A 275 20.62 6.81 7.46
C ALA A 275 19.27 6.14 7.19
N HIS A 276 19.20 4.81 7.24
CA HIS A 276 17.98 4.05 7.00
C HIS A 276 17.68 3.14 8.17
N VAL A 277 16.40 3.00 8.49
CA VAL A 277 15.94 2.24 9.66
C VAL A 277 14.76 1.35 9.27
N ALA A 278 14.69 0.16 9.86
CA ALA A 278 13.50 -0.66 10.00
C ALA A 278 13.36 -1.12 11.45
N VAL A 279 12.14 -1.43 11.86
CA VAL A 279 11.83 -1.87 13.23
C VAL A 279 10.98 -3.14 13.17
N GLY A 280 11.33 -4.15 13.95
CA GLY A 280 10.60 -5.41 14.10
C GLY A 280 11.26 -6.31 15.13
N ASP A 281 10.51 -7.25 15.67
CA ASP A 281 10.96 -8.21 16.69
C ASP A 281 11.58 -9.44 16.00
N LEU A 282 12.92 -9.48 15.93
CA LEU A 282 13.67 -10.48 15.16
C LEU A 282 13.82 -11.82 15.88
N ASP A 283 13.67 -11.86 17.21
CA ASP A 283 13.79 -13.09 17.99
C ASP A 283 12.51 -13.47 18.75
N LEU A 284 11.42 -12.74 18.50
CA LEU A 284 10.07 -12.97 19.04
C LEU A 284 10.01 -12.91 20.57
N ASP A 285 10.84 -12.06 21.18
CA ASP A 285 10.84 -11.85 22.63
C ASP A 285 9.86 -10.76 23.09
N GLY A 286 9.21 -10.06 22.12
CA GLY A 286 8.25 -8.98 22.34
C GLY A 286 8.89 -7.60 22.46
N VAL A 287 10.20 -7.47 22.21
CA VAL A 287 10.93 -6.19 22.18
C VAL A 287 11.44 -5.98 20.75
N PRO A 288 11.05 -4.91 20.06
CA PRO A 288 11.44 -4.75 18.67
C PRO A 288 12.90 -4.30 18.52
N GLU A 289 13.59 -4.88 17.56
CA GLU A 289 14.91 -4.46 17.13
C GLU A 289 14.85 -3.34 16.15
N ILE A 290 15.90 -2.50 16.20
CA ILE A 290 16.16 -1.42 15.26
C ILE A 290 17.31 -1.84 14.36
N VAL A 291 17.01 -2.05 13.09
CA VAL A 291 18.00 -2.34 12.04
C VAL A 291 18.43 -1.02 11.41
N ALA A 292 19.65 -0.60 11.63
CA ALA A 292 20.20 0.68 11.19
C ALA A 292 21.27 0.48 10.10
N VAL A 293 21.08 1.07 8.92
CA VAL A 293 21.97 0.91 7.76
C VAL A 293 22.77 2.19 7.51
N ASP A 294 24.10 2.05 7.48
CA ASP A 294 25.03 3.11 7.05
C ASP A 294 25.56 2.85 5.64
N PHE A 295 24.91 3.45 4.65
CA PHE A 295 25.31 3.33 3.25
C PHE A 295 26.69 3.92 2.95
N GLN A 296 27.24 4.79 3.80
CA GLN A 296 28.56 5.38 3.60
C GLN A 296 29.70 4.38 3.86
N SER A 297 29.47 3.41 4.72
CA SER A 297 30.43 2.41 5.12
C SER A 297 30.10 0.98 4.66
N HIS A 298 29.00 0.75 3.94
CA HIS A 298 28.46 -0.56 3.55
C HIS A 298 28.08 -1.42 4.75
N THR A 299 27.65 -0.83 5.87
CA THR A 299 27.42 -1.58 7.10
C THR A 299 26.00 -1.41 7.61
N PHE A 300 25.56 -2.39 8.38
CA PHE A 300 24.35 -2.25 9.18
C PHE A 300 24.63 -2.68 10.63
N SER A 301 23.73 -2.28 11.51
CA SER A 301 23.77 -2.60 12.94
C SER A 301 22.40 -3.00 13.42
N VAL A 302 22.34 -3.85 14.45
CA VAL A 302 21.08 -4.26 15.09
C VAL A 302 21.20 -3.95 16.59
N TRP A 303 20.20 -3.27 17.12
CA TRP A 303 20.14 -2.89 18.52
C TRP A 303 18.70 -2.69 18.99
N HIS A 304 18.44 -2.73 20.29
CA HIS A 304 17.12 -2.51 20.88
C HIS A 304 17.17 -1.73 22.19
N VAL A 305 16.01 -1.21 22.60
CA VAL A 305 15.83 -0.53 23.89
C VAL A 305 15.54 -1.58 24.95
N THR A 306 16.30 -1.54 26.06
CA THR A 306 16.15 -2.51 27.16
C THR A 306 15.46 -1.90 28.40
N GLY A 307 15.03 -0.65 28.29
CA GLY A 307 14.33 0.09 29.35
C GLY A 307 14.66 1.58 29.34
N PRO A 308 14.16 2.36 30.29
CA PRO A 308 14.35 3.79 30.29
C PRO A 308 15.82 4.20 30.20
N ARG A 309 16.23 4.78 29.09
CA ARG A 309 17.60 5.24 28.77
C ARG A 309 18.65 4.12 28.73
N THR A 310 18.24 2.89 28.53
CA THR A 310 19.16 1.74 28.40
C THR A 310 18.89 1.03 27.08
N PHE A 311 19.94 0.48 26.51
CA PHE A 311 19.90 -0.21 25.22
C PHE A 311 20.91 -1.34 25.19
N GLU A 312 20.73 -2.25 24.24
CA GLU A 312 21.73 -3.24 23.87
C GLU A 312 22.05 -3.11 22.37
N ILE A 313 23.33 -3.11 22.02
CA ILE A 313 23.78 -3.25 20.64
C ILE A 313 24.13 -4.71 20.43
N VAL A 314 23.27 -5.46 19.76
CA VAL A 314 23.44 -6.88 19.46
C VAL A 314 24.51 -7.06 18.39
N ARG A 315 24.42 -6.24 17.33
CA ARG A 315 25.38 -6.23 16.21
C ARG A 315 25.77 -4.80 15.86
N GLN A 316 27.04 -4.59 15.57
CA GLN A 316 27.52 -3.26 15.15
C GLN A 316 28.44 -3.35 13.95
N GLY A 317 28.09 -2.61 12.90
CA GLY A 317 28.95 -2.42 11.73
C GLY A 317 29.21 -3.70 10.94
N LEU A 318 28.16 -4.54 10.77
CA LEU A 318 28.21 -5.72 9.91
C LEU A 318 28.42 -5.30 8.45
N ASP A 319 29.52 -5.74 7.83
CA ASP A 319 29.85 -5.37 6.45
C ASP A 319 28.99 -6.16 5.45
N LEU A 320 28.17 -5.48 4.66
CA LEU A 320 27.35 -6.09 3.60
C LEU A 320 28.20 -6.85 2.57
N ASN A 321 29.44 -6.42 2.37
CA ASN A 321 30.38 -7.01 1.39
C ASN A 321 31.25 -8.11 1.98
N ASP A 322 31.07 -8.47 3.25
CA ASP A 322 31.89 -9.51 3.89
C ASP A 322 31.81 -10.85 3.12
N GLY A 323 32.95 -11.47 2.87
CA GLY A 323 33.08 -12.72 2.13
C GLY A 323 32.89 -12.60 0.60
N ILE A 324 32.68 -11.40 0.05
CA ILE A 324 32.53 -11.21 -1.39
C ILE A 324 33.88 -10.87 -2.03
N ALA A 325 34.43 -11.81 -2.81
CA ALA A 325 35.76 -11.69 -3.40
C ALA A 325 35.87 -10.67 -4.56
N ALA A 326 34.76 -10.36 -5.25
CA ALA A 326 34.72 -9.43 -6.37
C ALA A 326 33.36 -8.72 -6.44
N ASN A 327 33.39 -7.42 -6.27
CA ASN A 327 32.24 -6.57 -6.49
C ASN A 327 32.17 -6.19 -7.98
N PRO A 328 31.10 -6.52 -8.73
CA PRO A 328 30.95 -6.16 -10.15
C PRO A 328 31.09 -4.66 -10.41
N CYS A 329 30.65 -3.83 -9.48
CA CYS A 329 30.76 -2.38 -9.57
C CYS A 329 32.19 -1.85 -9.50
N CYS A 330 33.12 -2.64 -8.96
CA CYS A 330 34.53 -2.28 -8.80
C CYS A 330 35.39 -2.68 -9.98
N VAL A 331 34.90 -3.57 -10.85
CA VAL A 331 35.66 -4.07 -12.00
C VAL A 331 35.86 -2.93 -13.00
N GLY A 332 37.12 -2.49 -13.14
CA GLY A 332 37.48 -1.37 -14.03
C GLY A 332 37.12 0.04 -13.49
N ASN A 333 36.39 0.16 -12.40
CA ASN A 333 36.08 1.43 -11.77
C ASN A 333 36.02 1.31 -10.22
N PRO A 334 37.17 1.17 -9.55
CA PRO A 334 37.23 0.98 -8.08
C PRO A 334 36.79 2.21 -7.28
N MET A 335 36.49 3.34 -7.95
CA MET A 335 36.02 4.58 -7.34
C MET A 335 34.52 4.79 -7.57
N SER A 336 33.79 3.85 -8.13
CA SER A 336 32.33 3.95 -8.25
C SER A 336 31.65 4.02 -6.88
N SER A 337 30.51 4.69 -6.79
CA SER A 337 29.76 4.78 -5.54
C SER A 337 29.36 3.39 -5.03
N GLY A 338 28.86 2.52 -5.89
CA GLY A 338 28.50 1.14 -5.53
C GLY A 338 29.68 0.25 -5.11
N CYS A 339 30.94 0.68 -5.36
CA CYS A 339 32.12 0.03 -4.82
C CYS A 339 32.51 0.56 -3.45
N LEU A 340 32.31 1.86 -3.20
CA LEU A 340 32.75 2.55 -1.97
C LEU A 340 31.65 2.68 -0.93
N ARG A 341 30.41 2.54 -1.34
CA ARG A 341 29.21 2.76 -0.55
C ARG A 341 28.15 1.75 -0.94
N GLY A 342 27.13 1.61 -0.12
CA GLY A 342 25.96 0.80 -0.42
C GLY A 342 25.18 0.47 0.86
N GLY A 343 23.93 0.24 0.69
CA GLY A 343 22.98 -0.04 1.75
C GLY A 343 21.77 0.87 1.64
N GLY A 344 20.65 0.28 1.17
CA GLY A 344 19.35 0.93 1.05
C GLY A 344 18.50 0.80 2.30
N THR A 345 17.23 1.12 2.16
CA THR A 345 16.25 0.94 3.24
C THR A 345 16.01 -0.54 3.50
N PRO A 346 16.17 -1.00 4.76
CA PRO A 346 15.91 -2.40 5.10
C PRO A 346 14.42 -2.73 5.13
N THR A 347 14.09 -3.98 4.85
CA THR A 347 12.77 -4.59 5.06
C THR A 347 12.86 -5.65 6.15
N ILE A 348 11.76 -5.90 6.83
CA ILE A 348 11.63 -7.00 7.79
C ILE A 348 10.41 -7.83 7.37
N ALA A 349 10.61 -9.13 7.17
CA ALA A 349 9.57 -10.06 6.76
C ALA A 349 10.02 -11.51 7.00
N ARG A 350 9.08 -12.45 6.90
CA ARG A 350 9.44 -13.87 6.84
C ARG A 350 9.84 -14.23 5.41
N PHE A 351 11.12 -14.57 5.22
CA PHE A 351 11.64 -15.01 3.92
C PHE A 351 11.92 -16.51 3.85
N ASN A 352 12.01 -17.19 4.99
CA ASN A 352 12.31 -18.61 5.08
C ASN A 352 11.27 -19.37 5.90
N ASP A 353 11.38 -20.71 5.98
CA ASP A 353 10.41 -21.60 6.64
C ASP A 353 10.48 -21.60 8.18
N ASP A 354 11.28 -20.74 8.81
CA ASP A 354 11.26 -20.62 10.25
C ASP A 354 10.21 -19.60 10.74
N GLU A 355 10.03 -19.49 12.05
CA GLU A 355 9.01 -18.60 12.63
C GLU A 355 9.49 -17.15 12.75
N TYR A 356 10.80 -16.90 12.58
CA TYR A 356 11.42 -15.62 12.86
C TYR A 356 11.44 -14.73 11.62
N PRO A 357 11.22 -13.43 11.77
CA PRO A 357 11.40 -12.52 10.64
C PRO A 357 12.88 -12.27 10.34
N ASP A 358 13.17 -12.10 9.07
CA ASP A 358 14.47 -11.86 8.49
C ASP A 358 14.64 -10.42 8.01
N VAL A 359 15.87 -10.02 7.71
CA VAL A 359 16.20 -8.68 7.21
C VAL A 359 16.57 -8.71 5.75
N GLY A 360 15.74 -8.09 4.91
CA GLY A 360 16.03 -7.84 3.50
C GLY A 360 16.75 -6.51 3.28
N LEU A 361 17.81 -6.50 2.48
CA LEU A 361 18.67 -5.33 2.36
C LEU A 361 19.35 -5.25 0.99
N ALA A 362 19.18 -4.13 0.28
CA ALA A 362 19.94 -3.83 -0.92
C ALA A 362 21.29 -3.22 -0.58
N GLY A 363 22.32 -3.61 -1.32
CA GLY A 363 23.62 -2.97 -1.25
C GLY A 363 24.28 -3.01 -2.64
N GLY A 364 25.05 -2.05 -3.05
CA GLY A 364 25.50 -1.85 -4.44
C GLY A 364 25.96 -3.08 -5.23
N ILE A 365 26.30 -4.17 -4.57
CA ILE A 365 26.75 -5.42 -5.21
C ILE A 365 25.66 -6.47 -5.37
N GLY A 366 24.55 -6.30 -4.68
CA GLY A 366 23.45 -7.26 -4.69
C GLY A 366 22.36 -6.94 -3.71
N TYR A 367 21.36 -7.79 -3.71
CA TYR A 367 20.33 -7.84 -2.69
C TYR A 367 20.61 -9.02 -1.75
N PHE A 368 20.41 -8.80 -0.45
CA PHE A 368 20.72 -9.75 0.62
C PHE A 368 19.49 -10.03 1.45
N VAL A 369 19.37 -11.25 1.93
CA VAL A 369 18.51 -11.58 3.08
C VAL A 369 19.39 -12.15 4.17
N PHE A 370 19.23 -11.63 5.38
CA PHE A 370 19.93 -12.04 6.59
C PHE A 370 18.93 -12.66 7.56
N ASP A 371 19.27 -13.80 8.11
CA ASP A 371 18.51 -14.54 9.10
C ASP A 371 18.44 -13.74 10.42
N GLY A 372 17.21 -13.39 10.83
CA GLY A 372 16.98 -12.56 12.00
C GLY A 372 17.45 -13.21 13.29
N LEU A 373 17.16 -14.49 13.48
CA LEU A 373 17.57 -15.22 14.68
C LEU A 373 19.09 -15.36 14.78
N LEU A 374 19.79 -15.60 13.66
CA LEU A 374 21.26 -15.65 13.63
C LEU A 374 21.89 -14.26 13.80
N LEU A 375 21.20 -13.19 13.43
CA LEU A 375 21.64 -11.85 13.80
C LEU A 375 21.57 -11.64 15.30
N MET A 376 20.52 -12.11 15.96
CA MET A 376 20.29 -11.92 17.40
C MET A 376 21.21 -12.76 18.29
N ASP A 377 21.87 -13.81 17.79
CA ASP A 377 22.83 -14.59 18.59
C ASP A 377 24.10 -13.80 18.98
N GLY A 378 24.36 -12.66 18.33
CA GLY A 378 25.45 -11.74 18.64
C GLY A 378 26.84 -12.22 18.24
N VAL A 379 27.03 -13.46 17.74
CA VAL A 379 28.33 -14.10 17.53
C VAL A 379 28.57 -14.72 16.15
N THR A 380 27.53 -15.13 15.45
CA THR A 380 27.63 -15.71 14.11
C THR A 380 28.30 -14.73 13.14
N PRO A 381 29.33 -15.13 12.36
CA PRO A 381 29.94 -14.24 11.37
C PRO A 381 28.94 -13.71 10.35
N THR A 382 29.08 -12.47 9.89
CA THR A 382 28.15 -11.80 8.96
C THR A 382 27.83 -12.65 7.73
N VAL A 383 28.84 -13.29 7.15
CA VAL A 383 28.69 -14.16 5.98
C VAL A 383 27.80 -15.37 6.25
N ASP A 384 27.80 -15.86 7.48
CA ASP A 384 27.05 -17.05 7.91
C ASP A 384 25.63 -16.70 8.39
N THR A 385 25.30 -15.41 8.58
CA THR A 385 23.93 -14.95 8.85
C THR A 385 23.15 -14.71 7.57
N ARG A 386 23.74 -14.77 6.38
CA ARG A 386 23.02 -14.63 5.11
C ARG A 386 22.23 -15.87 4.77
N VAL A 387 20.93 -15.71 4.59
CA VAL A 387 20.09 -16.74 3.94
C VAL A 387 20.50 -16.87 2.47
N TRP A 388 20.57 -15.74 1.75
CA TRP A 388 21.03 -15.68 0.36
C TRP A 388 21.55 -14.30 -0.05
N LEU A 389 22.19 -14.28 -1.22
CA LEU A 389 22.62 -13.08 -1.95
C LEU A 389 22.40 -13.28 -3.43
N THR A 390 21.70 -12.35 -4.08
CA THR A 390 21.61 -12.25 -5.54
C THR A 390 22.31 -10.98 -6.02
N GLN A 391 23.22 -11.14 -7.01
CA GLN A 391 23.96 -10.01 -7.58
C GLN A 391 23.05 -9.14 -8.45
N THR A 392 23.12 -7.82 -8.27
CA THR A 392 22.35 -6.81 -8.98
C THR A 392 23.27 -5.77 -9.61
N GLN A 393 22.73 -4.93 -10.50
CA GLN A 393 23.47 -3.82 -11.09
C GLN A 393 23.09 -2.50 -10.44
N ASP A 394 23.71 -2.17 -9.30
CA ASP A 394 23.57 -0.87 -8.66
C ASP A 394 24.94 -0.28 -8.33
N CYS A 395 25.59 0.29 -9.34
CA CYS A 395 26.96 0.79 -9.26
C CYS A 395 27.08 2.31 -9.08
N SER A 396 25.98 3.05 -9.15
CA SER A 396 26.03 4.52 -9.04
C SER A 396 25.70 5.01 -7.64
N SER A 397 24.49 4.81 -7.17
CA SER A 397 23.98 5.37 -5.92
C SER A 397 23.95 4.37 -4.77
N ALA A 398 23.48 3.16 -5.05
CA ALA A 398 23.41 2.04 -4.13
C ALA A 398 22.68 2.37 -2.80
N GLN A 399 21.61 3.17 -2.87
CA GLN A 399 20.84 3.66 -1.73
C GLN A 399 19.36 3.30 -1.80
N THR A 400 18.91 2.69 -2.91
CA THR A 400 17.52 2.27 -3.01
C THR A 400 17.26 1.04 -2.16
N GLY A 401 16.00 0.87 -1.75
CA GLY A 401 15.53 -0.29 -1.00
C GLY A 401 14.66 -1.20 -1.84
N SER A 402 13.86 -1.97 -1.15
CA SER A 402 12.83 -2.84 -1.70
C SER A 402 11.53 -2.68 -0.92
N SER A 403 10.45 -3.21 -1.45
CA SER A 403 9.32 -3.70 -0.67
C SER A 403 9.30 -5.22 -0.74
N VAL A 404 8.46 -5.81 0.08
CA VAL A 404 8.25 -7.25 0.12
C VAL A 404 6.76 -7.54 0.20
N PHE A 405 6.35 -8.68 -0.34
CA PHE A 405 4.96 -9.10 -0.30
C PHE A 405 4.85 -10.61 -0.55
N ASP A 406 3.94 -11.27 0.12
CA ASP A 406 3.59 -12.67 -0.10
C ASP A 406 2.50 -12.75 -1.19
N PHE A 407 2.92 -12.85 -2.46
CA PHE A 407 2.00 -12.84 -3.60
C PHE A 407 1.19 -14.13 -3.73
N GLU A 408 1.71 -15.22 -3.22
CA GLU A 408 1.13 -16.55 -3.35
C GLU A 408 0.33 -16.95 -2.10
N GLY A 409 0.45 -16.17 -1.01
CA GLY A 409 -0.21 -16.44 0.26
C GLY A 409 0.35 -17.67 0.98
N ASP A 410 1.59 -18.05 0.74
CA ASP A 410 2.21 -19.22 1.38
C ASP A 410 2.87 -18.91 2.73
N GLY A 411 2.83 -17.63 3.13
CA GLY A 411 3.38 -17.11 4.38
C GLY A 411 4.84 -16.69 4.29
N LEU A 412 5.44 -16.73 3.08
CA LEU A 412 6.82 -16.31 2.83
C LEU A 412 6.82 -15.16 1.82
N ALA A 413 7.51 -14.09 2.15
CA ALA A 413 7.49 -12.88 1.34
C ALA A 413 8.49 -12.96 0.18
N GLU A 414 8.06 -12.55 -1.03
CA GLU A 414 8.91 -12.25 -2.16
C GLU A 414 9.49 -10.84 -2.02
N VAL A 415 10.68 -10.66 -2.59
CA VAL A 415 11.36 -9.35 -2.64
C VAL A 415 11.07 -8.66 -3.96
N VAL A 416 10.55 -7.44 -3.91
CA VAL A 416 10.39 -6.58 -5.09
C VAL A 416 11.46 -5.49 -5.06
N TYR A 417 12.39 -5.54 -6.01
CA TYR A 417 13.56 -4.67 -6.05
C TYR A 417 13.83 -4.15 -7.46
N ALA A 418 14.21 -2.89 -7.59
CA ALA A 418 14.63 -2.32 -8.86
C ALA A 418 16.07 -1.81 -8.80
N ASP A 419 16.95 -2.41 -9.59
CA ASP A 419 18.31 -1.92 -9.79
C ASP A 419 18.38 -0.84 -10.90
N GLU A 420 19.56 -0.46 -11.37
CA GLU A 420 19.73 0.60 -12.37
C GLU A 420 19.07 0.30 -13.73
N THR A 421 18.75 -0.97 -14.03
CA THR A 421 18.27 -1.43 -15.34
C THR A 421 17.06 -2.34 -15.29
N THR A 422 16.80 -2.98 -14.17
CA THR A 422 15.88 -4.11 -14.09
C THR A 422 15.01 -4.03 -12.85
N LEU A 423 13.71 -4.28 -13.03
CA LEU A 423 12.80 -4.65 -11.94
C LEU A 423 12.91 -6.15 -11.75
N HIS A 424 13.17 -6.57 -10.53
CA HIS A 424 13.27 -7.96 -10.11
C HIS A 424 12.17 -8.30 -9.13
N VAL A 425 11.69 -9.53 -9.18
CA VAL A 425 11.02 -10.17 -8.05
C VAL A 425 11.79 -11.44 -7.73
N TYR A 426 12.26 -11.54 -6.49
CA TYR A 426 13.03 -12.69 -6.01
C TYR A 426 12.19 -13.52 -5.06
N ARG A 427 12.30 -14.85 -5.17
CA ARG A 427 11.77 -15.75 -4.15
C ARG A 427 12.44 -15.49 -2.81
N GLY A 428 11.65 -15.34 -1.75
CA GLY A 428 12.17 -15.04 -0.42
C GLY A 428 13.14 -16.07 0.12
N THR A 429 12.89 -17.37 -0.12
CA THR A 429 13.64 -18.46 0.47
C THR A 429 15.08 -18.62 -0.04
N ASP A 430 15.34 -18.27 -1.31
CA ASP A 430 16.63 -18.59 -1.96
C ASP A 430 17.17 -17.51 -2.90
N GLY A 431 16.43 -16.40 -3.09
CA GLY A 431 16.80 -15.32 -3.99
C GLY A 431 16.75 -15.67 -5.47
N THR A 432 16.08 -16.77 -5.83
CA THR A 432 15.86 -17.13 -7.25
C THR A 432 14.98 -16.08 -7.91
N PRO A 433 15.37 -15.51 -9.08
CA PRO A 433 14.51 -14.58 -9.80
C PRO A 433 13.23 -15.29 -10.28
N LEU A 434 12.09 -14.78 -9.85
CA LEU A 434 10.75 -15.19 -10.32
C LEU A 434 10.32 -14.35 -11.52
N PHE A 435 10.71 -13.07 -11.53
CA PHE A 435 10.42 -12.15 -12.62
C PHE A 435 11.54 -11.13 -12.80
N GLU A 436 11.83 -10.80 -14.05
CA GLU A 436 12.76 -9.75 -14.43
C GLU A 436 12.26 -9.00 -15.66
N THR A 437 12.24 -7.68 -15.60
CA THR A 437 11.89 -6.85 -16.75
C THR A 437 12.69 -5.55 -16.78
N CYS A 438 12.85 -4.99 -17.97
CA CYS A 438 13.54 -3.71 -18.13
C CYS A 438 12.83 -2.61 -17.32
N ASN A 439 13.57 -1.97 -16.41
CA ASN A 439 13.17 -0.76 -15.70
C ASN A 439 14.39 0.07 -15.40
N THR A 440 14.55 1.23 -16.06
CA THR A 440 15.72 2.09 -15.82
C THR A 440 15.43 3.08 -14.72
N ASN A 441 16.35 3.20 -13.76
CA ASN A 441 16.22 4.14 -12.66
C ASN A 441 17.59 4.65 -12.16
N GLY A 442 17.61 5.47 -11.12
CA GLY A 442 18.82 6.07 -10.57
C GLY A 442 19.27 5.47 -9.25
N THR A 443 18.52 4.52 -8.69
CA THR A 443 18.79 3.79 -7.44
C THR A 443 19.07 4.70 -6.23
N LEU A 444 18.37 5.84 -6.15
CA LEU A 444 18.53 6.79 -5.04
C LEU A 444 17.48 6.58 -3.94
N TRP A 445 16.23 6.93 -4.24
CA TRP A 445 15.15 6.97 -3.25
C TRP A 445 13.95 6.13 -3.68
N GLU A 446 13.95 5.74 -4.93
CA GLU A 446 12.93 4.92 -5.54
C GLU A 446 13.07 3.45 -5.16
N TYR A 447 12.11 2.91 -4.42
CA TYR A 447 11.90 1.48 -4.31
C TYR A 447 10.47 1.15 -4.79
N PRO A 448 10.25 -0.04 -5.35
CA PRO A 448 8.92 -0.47 -5.77
C PRO A 448 7.97 -0.58 -4.58
N LEU A 449 6.67 -0.43 -4.82
CA LEU A 449 5.60 -0.63 -3.83
C LEU A 449 4.73 -1.80 -4.25
N VAL A 450 3.95 -2.34 -3.30
CA VAL A 450 2.89 -3.29 -3.57
C VAL A 450 1.59 -2.79 -2.94
N ALA A 451 0.58 -2.53 -3.78
CA ALA A 451 -0.75 -2.10 -3.38
C ALA A 451 -1.76 -2.46 -4.49
N ASP A 452 -3.04 -2.57 -4.19
CA ASP A 452 -4.12 -2.68 -5.19
C ASP A 452 -4.46 -1.26 -5.68
N VAL A 453 -4.02 -0.89 -6.89
CA VAL A 453 -4.16 0.48 -7.42
C VAL A 453 -5.23 0.64 -8.51
N ASP A 454 -5.83 -0.44 -8.96
CA ASP A 454 -6.94 -0.42 -9.93
C ASP A 454 -8.23 -1.02 -9.36
N SER A 455 -8.22 -1.29 -8.05
CA SER A 455 -9.36 -1.80 -7.28
C SER A 455 -9.91 -3.13 -7.82
N ASP A 456 -9.04 -3.95 -8.43
CA ASP A 456 -9.43 -5.26 -8.92
C ASP A 456 -9.37 -6.37 -7.83
N GLY A 457 -8.92 -6.00 -6.63
CA GLY A 457 -8.83 -6.87 -5.46
C GLY A 457 -7.58 -7.74 -5.45
N HIS A 458 -6.59 -7.50 -6.30
CA HIS A 458 -5.32 -8.21 -6.33
C HIS A 458 -4.15 -7.24 -6.12
N ALA A 459 -3.01 -7.79 -5.75
CA ALA A 459 -1.81 -6.99 -5.58
C ALA A 459 -1.26 -6.50 -6.93
N ASP A 460 -0.81 -5.25 -6.95
CA ASP A 460 -0.05 -4.66 -8.04
C ASP A 460 1.34 -4.25 -7.57
N ILE A 461 2.34 -4.33 -8.46
CA ILE A 461 3.67 -3.80 -8.24
C ILE A 461 3.79 -2.45 -8.92
N ILE A 462 4.00 -1.39 -8.15
CA ILE A 462 4.17 -0.03 -8.63
C ILE A 462 5.65 0.33 -8.61
N VAL A 463 6.23 0.67 -9.77
CA VAL A 463 7.64 1.02 -9.87
C VAL A 463 7.84 2.34 -10.59
N ALA A 464 8.68 3.20 -9.99
CA ALA A 464 9.17 4.42 -10.60
C ALA A 464 10.26 4.12 -11.65
N SER A 465 10.35 4.92 -12.70
CA SER A 465 11.40 4.81 -13.69
C SER A 465 11.83 6.16 -14.27
N ASN A 466 13.08 6.23 -14.71
CA ASN A 466 13.62 7.43 -15.32
C ASN A 466 14.67 7.12 -16.41
N SER A 467 14.76 8.03 -17.36
CA SER A 467 15.76 7.98 -18.42
C SER A 467 17.00 8.85 -18.15
N TYR A 468 17.10 9.40 -16.91
CA TYR A 468 18.13 10.32 -16.48
C TYR A 468 19.53 9.68 -16.47
N SER A 469 19.64 8.51 -15.87
CA SER A 469 20.92 7.78 -15.79
C SER A 469 21.44 7.37 -17.17
N SER A 470 22.73 7.04 -17.27
CA SER A 470 23.33 6.51 -18.50
C SER A 470 22.96 5.04 -18.76
N PHE A 471 22.39 4.37 -17.78
CA PHE A 471 22.01 2.96 -17.85
C PHE A 471 20.81 2.74 -18.77
N ASN A 472 20.74 1.59 -19.38
CA ASN A 472 19.66 1.19 -20.28
C ASN A 472 19.60 -0.32 -20.45
N CYS A 473 18.45 -0.83 -20.85
CA CYS A 473 18.24 -2.25 -21.14
C CYS A 473 18.46 -2.49 -22.64
N GLY A 474 19.70 -2.74 -23.06
CA GLY A 474 19.98 -3.02 -24.46
C GLY A 474 19.62 -1.88 -25.43
N GLY A 475 19.72 -0.63 -24.98
CA GLY A 475 19.36 0.58 -25.75
C GLY A 475 17.98 1.14 -25.44
N THR A 476 17.17 0.47 -24.64
CA THR A 476 15.84 0.94 -24.21
C THR A 476 15.94 1.62 -22.84
N LYS A 477 15.17 2.68 -22.64
CA LYS A 477 14.97 3.36 -21.35
C LYS A 477 13.47 3.46 -21.06
N THR A 478 13.14 3.48 -19.77
CA THR A 478 11.77 3.66 -19.26
C THR A 478 11.65 4.96 -18.49
N THR A 479 10.43 5.47 -18.29
CA THR A 479 10.14 6.69 -17.55
C THR A 479 8.77 6.61 -16.88
N GLY A 480 8.57 7.42 -15.87
CA GLY A 480 7.26 7.57 -15.22
C GLY A 480 6.96 6.49 -14.19
N ILE A 481 5.70 6.16 -14.08
CA ILE A 481 5.17 5.11 -13.21
C ILE A 481 4.76 3.93 -14.07
N ARG A 482 5.09 2.73 -13.63
CA ARG A 482 4.71 1.46 -14.27
C ARG A 482 4.06 0.56 -13.24
N VAL A 483 2.94 -0.03 -13.60
CA VAL A 483 2.16 -0.92 -12.75
C VAL A 483 2.13 -2.30 -13.38
N PHE A 484 2.58 -3.28 -12.64
CA PHE A 484 2.58 -4.69 -13.03
C PHE A 484 1.63 -5.46 -12.13
N GLY A 485 0.86 -6.37 -12.71
CA GLY A 485 -0.05 -7.24 -11.98
C GLY A 485 -0.16 -8.59 -12.67
N ASP A 486 -0.83 -9.53 -12.00
CA ASP A 486 -1.15 -10.82 -12.61
C ASP A 486 -2.46 -10.71 -13.39
N THR A 487 -2.37 -10.83 -14.71
CA THR A 487 -3.55 -10.75 -15.60
C THR A 487 -4.52 -11.92 -15.47
N GLU A 488 -4.14 -12.98 -14.77
CA GLU A 488 -5.02 -14.11 -14.48
C GLU A 488 -5.69 -14.03 -13.09
N GLY A 489 -5.39 -12.94 -12.32
CA GLY A 489 -5.95 -12.70 -10.99
C GLY A 489 -5.60 -13.80 -9.99
N LYS A 490 -4.34 -14.28 -10.00
CA LYS A 490 -3.86 -15.34 -9.13
C LYS A 490 -3.20 -14.83 -7.86
N TRP A 491 -2.68 -13.60 -7.88
CA TRP A 491 -2.06 -13.03 -6.69
C TRP A 491 -3.10 -12.78 -5.60
N VAL A 492 -2.66 -12.87 -4.37
CA VAL A 492 -3.54 -12.56 -3.23
C VAL A 492 -3.91 -11.08 -3.20
N ARG A 493 -4.95 -10.78 -2.45
CA ARG A 493 -5.42 -9.41 -2.22
C ARG A 493 -4.39 -8.63 -1.43
N THR A 494 -4.40 -7.30 -1.58
CA THR A 494 -3.62 -6.38 -0.75
C THR A 494 -4.42 -5.12 -0.43
N ARG A 495 -3.91 -4.31 0.49
CA ARG A 495 -4.46 -3.00 0.82
C ARG A 495 -4.25 -2.03 -0.33
N ARG A 496 -5.10 -1.00 -0.39
CA ARG A 496 -5.07 0.10 -1.38
C ARG A 496 -4.31 1.32 -0.86
N VAL A 497 -3.40 1.12 0.07
CA VAL A 497 -2.65 2.20 0.72
C VAL A 497 -1.19 1.84 0.91
N TRP A 498 -0.31 2.83 0.64
CA TRP A 498 1.08 2.88 0.99
C TRP A 498 1.45 4.35 1.18
N ASN A 499 1.25 4.88 2.38
CA ASN A 499 1.14 6.31 2.61
C ASN A 499 2.47 7.04 2.83
N GLN A 500 3.57 6.34 3.14
CA GLN A 500 4.84 6.98 3.48
C GLN A 500 6.03 6.03 3.34
N HIS A 501 7.26 6.58 3.36
CA HIS A 501 8.50 5.83 3.20
C HIS A 501 8.75 4.78 4.32
N PRO A 502 8.53 5.06 5.62
CA PRO A 502 8.63 4.06 6.68
C PRO A 502 7.32 3.29 6.88
N TYR A 503 6.65 2.92 5.80
CA TYR A 503 5.39 2.20 5.85
C TYR A 503 5.49 0.90 6.65
N HIS A 504 4.53 0.71 7.55
CA HIS A 504 4.17 -0.55 8.18
C HIS A 504 2.65 -0.55 8.38
N VAL A 505 2.05 -1.72 8.51
CA VAL A 505 0.60 -1.87 8.36
C VAL A 505 -0.21 -1.03 9.33
N THR A 506 0.26 -0.91 10.58
CA THR A 506 -0.47 -0.25 11.66
C THR A 506 -0.42 1.28 11.64
N ASN A 507 0.44 1.88 10.82
CA ASN A 507 0.63 3.33 10.82
C ASN A 507 -0.39 4.12 9.99
N VAL A 508 -1.31 3.43 9.30
CA VAL A 508 -2.35 4.05 8.48
C VAL A 508 -3.56 3.14 8.35
N THR A 509 -4.76 3.71 8.35
CA THR A 509 -6.01 2.99 8.11
C THR A 509 -6.20 2.71 6.61
N GLU A 510 -7.21 1.91 6.24
CA GLU A 510 -7.54 1.65 4.83
C GLU A 510 -7.96 2.92 4.08
N ALA A 511 -8.58 3.86 4.77
CA ALA A 511 -9.00 5.16 4.23
C ALA A 511 -7.89 6.22 4.18
N GLY A 512 -6.68 5.92 4.62
CA GLY A 512 -5.58 6.89 4.70
C GLY A 512 -5.50 7.67 6.02
N GLY A 513 -6.45 7.50 6.93
CA GLY A 513 -6.43 8.15 8.24
C GLY A 513 -5.26 7.67 9.11
N ILE A 514 -4.71 8.55 9.93
CA ILE A 514 -3.61 8.24 10.85
C ILE A 514 -4.21 7.84 12.20
N PRO A 515 -3.88 6.64 12.73
CA PRO A 515 -4.42 6.21 14.02
C PRO A 515 -3.97 7.11 15.18
N ALA A 516 -4.91 7.59 16.00
CA ALA A 516 -4.56 8.31 17.23
C ALA A 516 -3.83 7.43 18.25
N ILE A 517 -4.06 6.15 18.22
CA ILE A 517 -3.31 5.14 18.99
C ILE A 517 -2.92 4.06 18.00
N GLU A 518 -1.67 4.05 17.62
CA GLU A 518 -1.12 3.02 16.75
C GLU A 518 -0.84 1.75 17.56
N GLU A 519 -1.31 0.61 17.09
CA GLU A 519 -0.92 -0.70 17.64
C GLU A 519 0.49 -1.04 17.22
N SER A 520 1.32 -1.56 18.14
CA SER A 520 2.68 -1.98 17.81
C SER A 520 2.67 -3.13 16.81
N ASN A 521 3.09 -2.88 15.58
CA ASN A 521 2.99 -3.83 14.45
C ASN A 521 3.56 -5.22 14.78
N HIS A 522 4.66 -5.30 15.54
CA HIS A 522 5.28 -6.57 15.92
C HIS A 522 4.46 -7.39 16.94
N LEU A 523 3.48 -6.79 17.61
CA LEU A 523 2.60 -7.47 18.57
C LEU A 523 1.25 -7.87 17.97
N VAL A 524 0.93 -7.40 16.77
CA VAL A 524 -0.31 -7.77 16.08
C VAL A 524 -0.15 -9.13 15.42
N GLU A 525 -1.08 -10.04 15.68
CA GLU A 525 -1.06 -11.40 15.12
C GLU A 525 -1.01 -11.35 13.59
N GLY A 526 -0.03 -12.03 12.99
CA GLY A 526 0.17 -12.10 11.54
C GLY A 526 0.93 -10.92 10.94
N LEU A 527 1.36 -9.95 11.74
CA LEU A 527 2.25 -8.86 11.32
C LEU A 527 3.70 -9.12 11.80
N ASN A 528 4.39 -8.16 12.34
CA ASN A 528 5.84 -8.15 12.61
C ASN A 528 6.67 -8.06 11.31
N ASN A 529 6.34 -7.05 10.53
CA ASN A 529 6.95 -6.77 9.24
C ASN A 529 7.23 -5.27 9.09
N PHE A 530 8.07 -4.91 8.13
CA PHE A 530 8.37 -3.51 7.82
C PHE A 530 8.60 -3.34 6.32
N ARG A 531 7.94 -2.38 5.69
CA ARG A 531 7.84 -2.20 4.24
C ARG A 531 7.26 -3.42 3.53
N GLN A 532 6.24 -3.99 4.14
CA GLN A 532 5.43 -5.06 3.61
C GLN A 532 3.95 -4.67 3.69
N ASN A 533 3.22 -4.84 2.62
CA ASN A 533 1.77 -4.76 2.63
C ASN A 533 1.15 -6.14 2.95
N VAL A 534 -0.14 -6.16 3.28
CA VAL A 534 -0.84 -7.38 3.70
C VAL A 534 -2.23 -7.45 3.07
N GLN A 535 -2.89 -8.57 3.28
CA GLN A 535 -4.26 -8.80 2.83
C GLN A 535 -5.26 -8.17 3.81
N PRO A 536 -6.20 -7.32 3.35
CA PRO A 536 -7.03 -6.51 4.25
C PRO A 536 -8.02 -7.31 5.11
N SER A 537 -8.41 -8.52 4.69
CA SER A 537 -9.41 -9.35 5.40
C SER A 537 -8.86 -10.65 5.94
N GLY A 538 -7.55 -10.85 5.91
CA GLY A 538 -6.85 -12.10 6.21
C GLY A 538 -6.27 -12.74 4.95
N GLN A 539 -5.17 -13.45 5.12
CA GLN A 539 -4.28 -13.90 4.04
C GLN A 539 -4.97 -14.62 2.87
N PHE A 540 -6.00 -15.39 3.15
CA PHE A 540 -6.71 -16.17 2.12
C PHE A 540 -8.20 -15.86 2.05
N SER A 541 -8.66 -14.82 2.73
CA SER A 541 -10.08 -14.48 2.72
C SER A 541 -10.57 -14.24 1.29
N ALA A 542 -11.67 -14.90 0.94
CA ALA A 542 -12.27 -14.82 -0.37
C ALA A 542 -13.77 -14.50 -0.26
N PRO A 543 -14.39 -13.93 -1.30
CA PRO A 543 -15.84 -13.82 -1.38
C PRO A 543 -16.48 -15.19 -1.69
N ASP A 544 -17.77 -15.29 -1.43
CA ASP A 544 -18.66 -16.39 -1.81
C ASP A 544 -20.02 -15.79 -2.19
N LEU A 545 -20.33 -15.74 -3.47
CA LEU A 545 -21.53 -15.08 -3.98
C LEU A 545 -22.66 -16.08 -4.12
N VAL A 546 -23.79 -15.77 -3.53
CA VAL A 546 -25.01 -16.54 -3.73
C VAL A 546 -26.11 -15.68 -4.33
N VAL A 547 -26.96 -16.27 -5.16
CA VAL A 547 -28.03 -15.55 -5.81
C VAL A 547 -29.40 -16.18 -5.56
N SER A 548 -30.39 -15.35 -5.30
CA SER A 548 -31.80 -15.75 -5.29
C SER A 548 -32.62 -14.92 -6.27
N VAL A 549 -33.65 -15.52 -6.87
CA VAL A 549 -34.46 -14.85 -7.87
C VAL A 549 -35.92 -14.75 -7.43
N ARG A 550 -36.59 -13.64 -7.77
CA ARG A 550 -38.01 -13.42 -7.53
C ARG A 550 -38.66 -12.55 -8.59
N PRO A 551 -39.97 -12.72 -8.87
CA PRO A 551 -40.68 -11.78 -9.75
C PRO A 551 -40.91 -10.45 -9.04
N ALA A 552 -40.82 -9.35 -9.80
CA ALA A 552 -41.25 -8.01 -9.38
C ALA A 552 -42.65 -7.75 -9.98
N CYS A 553 -43.66 -7.69 -9.12
CA CYS A 553 -45.06 -7.63 -9.53
C CYS A 553 -45.72 -6.27 -9.24
N ALA A 554 -44.99 -5.32 -8.65
CA ALA A 554 -45.48 -3.97 -8.35
C ALA A 554 -44.74 -2.98 -9.24
N GLY A 555 -45.50 -2.19 -10.01
CA GLY A 555 -44.95 -1.24 -10.98
C GLY A 555 -44.64 -1.91 -12.31
N GLU A 556 -43.42 -1.67 -12.83
CA GLU A 556 -42.93 -2.35 -14.01
C GLU A 556 -42.68 -3.82 -13.73
N TYR A 557 -43.21 -4.69 -14.60
CA TYR A 557 -42.96 -6.12 -14.41
C TYR A 557 -41.53 -6.49 -14.79
N GLY A 558 -40.94 -7.35 -13.99
CA GLY A 558 -39.60 -7.85 -14.23
C GLY A 558 -39.20 -8.94 -13.26
N ILE A 559 -37.92 -9.24 -13.24
CA ILE A 559 -37.31 -10.22 -12.35
C ILE A 559 -36.21 -9.50 -11.55
N VAL A 560 -36.16 -9.78 -10.26
CA VAL A 560 -35.10 -9.31 -9.37
C VAL A 560 -34.21 -10.49 -8.99
N ALA A 561 -32.93 -10.36 -9.22
CA ALA A 561 -31.91 -11.21 -8.63
C ALA A 561 -31.31 -10.51 -7.40
N ARG A 562 -31.36 -11.15 -6.26
CA ARG A 562 -30.64 -10.72 -5.07
C ARG A 562 -29.30 -11.42 -5.05
N VAL A 563 -28.23 -10.65 -5.20
CA VAL A 563 -26.84 -11.08 -5.06
C VAL A 563 -26.42 -10.80 -3.63
N LEU A 564 -25.92 -11.79 -2.91
CA LEU A 564 -25.49 -11.73 -1.52
C LEU A 564 -24.09 -12.31 -1.42
N ASN A 565 -23.18 -11.62 -0.74
CA ASN A 565 -21.86 -12.16 -0.38
C ASN A 565 -21.95 -12.85 0.99
N VAL A 566 -21.70 -14.15 1.04
CA VAL A 566 -21.64 -14.95 2.27
C VAL A 566 -20.21 -15.34 2.65
N GLY A 567 -19.21 -14.88 1.87
CA GLY A 567 -17.78 -15.10 2.11
C GLY A 567 -17.15 -14.11 3.07
N GLU A 568 -15.84 -14.19 3.22
CA GLU A 568 -15.06 -13.40 4.18
C GLU A 568 -14.50 -12.08 3.61
N ALA A 569 -14.34 -11.99 2.29
CA ALA A 569 -13.81 -10.81 1.61
C ALA A 569 -14.92 -10.05 0.85
N PRO A 570 -14.81 -8.71 0.68
CA PRO A 570 -15.72 -7.94 -0.16
C PRO A 570 -15.54 -8.26 -1.65
N VAL A 571 -16.54 -7.92 -2.45
CA VAL A 571 -16.51 -7.96 -3.93
C VAL A 571 -16.89 -6.59 -4.46
N GLU A 572 -16.10 -6.10 -5.40
CA GLU A 572 -16.27 -4.81 -6.03
C GLU A 572 -17.54 -4.73 -6.91
N PRO A 573 -18.02 -3.52 -7.25
CA PRO A 573 -19.12 -3.32 -8.19
C PRO A 573 -18.85 -3.97 -9.55
N GLY A 574 -19.94 -4.29 -10.29
CA GLY A 574 -19.80 -4.84 -11.63
C GLY A 574 -19.98 -6.35 -11.73
N VAL A 575 -20.33 -7.04 -10.62
CA VAL A 575 -20.62 -8.47 -10.65
C VAL A 575 -21.73 -8.78 -11.66
N PRO A 576 -21.46 -9.54 -12.73
CA PRO A 576 -22.45 -9.82 -13.76
C PRO A 576 -23.51 -10.79 -13.28
N VAL A 577 -24.76 -10.53 -13.66
CA VAL A 577 -25.92 -11.37 -13.33
C VAL A 577 -26.66 -11.73 -14.60
N GLY A 578 -26.75 -13.01 -14.90
CA GLY A 578 -27.56 -13.54 -16.01
C GLY A 578 -28.94 -14.01 -15.53
N PHE A 579 -29.99 -13.69 -16.29
CA PHE A 579 -31.37 -14.12 -16.02
C PHE A 579 -31.83 -15.09 -17.11
N TYR A 580 -32.34 -16.26 -16.70
CA TYR A 580 -32.68 -17.33 -17.62
C TYR A 580 -34.12 -17.85 -17.44
N GLU A 581 -34.80 -18.17 -18.55
CA GLU A 581 -35.98 -19.01 -18.56
C GLU A 581 -35.57 -20.49 -18.79
N GLY A 582 -35.75 -21.31 -17.78
CA GLY A 582 -35.24 -22.69 -17.76
C GLY A 582 -33.81 -22.78 -17.21
N ILE A 583 -33.35 -24.01 -17.00
CA ILE A 583 -32.06 -24.31 -16.31
C ILE A 583 -30.87 -23.75 -17.10
N PRO A 584 -30.08 -22.82 -16.51
CA PRO A 584 -28.89 -22.31 -17.16
C PRO A 584 -27.76 -23.37 -17.24
N PRO A 585 -26.79 -23.25 -18.18
CA PRO A 585 -26.76 -22.28 -19.28
C PRO A 585 -27.62 -22.72 -20.49
N ALA A 586 -28.33 -23.85 -20.42
CA ALA A 586 -29.14 -24.39 -21.52
C ALA A 586 -30.49 -23.67 -21.65
N GLY A 587 -30.93 -22.92 -20.65
CA GLY A 587 -32.14 -22.10 -20.67
C GLY A 587 -32.02 -20.91 -21.63
N ALA A 588 -33.14 -20.27 -21.93
CA ALA A 588 -33.13 -19.03 -22.74
C ALA A 588 -32.71 -17.85 -21.90
N LEU A 589 -31.64 -17.15 -22.29
CA LEU A 589 -31.20 -15.90 -21.65
C LEU A 589 -32.28 -14.83 -21.86
N LEU A 590 -32.81 -14.31 -20.77
CA LEU A 590 -33.81 -13.22 -20.77
C LEU A 590 -33.14 -11.84 -20.78
N GLY A 591 -31.98 -11.71 -20.19
CA GLY A 591 -31.18 -10.49 -20.12
C GLY A 591 -30.08 -10.60 -19.07
N THR A 592 -29.28 -9.57 -18.97
CA THR A 592 -28.17 -9.43 -18.03
C THR A 592 -28.27 -8.13 -17.24
N GLY A 593 -27.68 -8.09 -16.07
CA GLY A 593 -27.46 -6.92 -15.25
C GLY A 593 -26.12 -7.03 -14.52
N SER A 594 -25.79 -6.08 -13.71
CA SER A 594 -24.62 -6.13 -12.84
C SER A 594 -24.90 -5.43 -11.51
N THR A 595 -24.12 -5.75 -10.49
CA THR A 595 -24.12 -4.98 -9.24
C THR A 595 -23.52 -3.59 -9.46
N SER A 596 -23.92 -2.64 -8.63
CA SER A 596 -23.46 -1.24 -8.66
C SER A 596 -22.77 -0.81 -7.36
N GLN A 597 -22.75 -1.69 -6.36
CA GLN A 597 -22.18 -1.43 -5.04
C GLN A 597 -21.20 -2.54 -4.66
N THR A 598 -20.21 -2.20 -3.82
CA THR A 598 -19.35 -3.19 -3.17
C THR A 598 -20.19 -4.08 -2.26
N LEU A 599 -20.07 -5.40 -2.42
CA LEU A 599 -20.76 -6.38 -1.59
C LEU A 599 -19.84 -6.84 -0.47
N TYR A 600 -19.95 -6.22 0.70
CA TYR A 600 -19.27 -6.67 1.92
C TYR A 600 -19.85 -8.00 2.43
N PRO A 601 -19.14 -8.73 3.30
CA PRO A 601 -19.68 -9.91 3.96
C PRO A 601 -21.07 -9.69 4.56
N LEU A 602 -22.05 -10.51 4.21
CA LEU A 602 -23.49 -10.46 4.56
C LEU A 602 -24.27 -9.27 3.99
N THR A 603 -23.68 -8.49 3.06
CA THR A 603 -24.44 -7.47 2.32
C THR A 603 -24.96 -8.02 1.00
N TYR A 604 -26.01 -7.40 0.47
CA TYR A 604 -26.62 -7.81 -0.79
C TYR A 604 -27.05 -6.62 -1.62
N GLU A 605 -27.20 -6.86 -2.93
CA GLU A 605 -27.84 -5.94 -3.87
C GLU A 605 -28.93 -6.66 -4.66
N ASP A 606 -30.02 -5.94 -4.95
CA ASP A 606 -31.13 -6.41 -5.79
C ASP A 606 -30.95 -5.88 -7.22
N VAL A 607 -30.50 -6.71 -8.15
CA VAL A 607 -30.37 -6.40 -9.58
C VAL A 607 -31.70 -6.63 -10.27
N PHE A 608 -32.26 -5.60 -10.91
CA PHE A 608 -33.57 -5.66 -11.57
C PHE A 608 -33.46 -5.78 -13.08
N LEU A 609 -34.12 -6.79 -13.68
CA LEU A 609 -34.30 -6.93 -15.12
C LEU A 609 -35.76 -6.62 -15.50
N PRO A 610 -36.07 -5.53 -16.21
CA PRO A 610 -37.42 -5.27 -16.72
C PRO A 610 -37.77 -6.24 -17.86
N LEU A 611 -38.97 -6.80 -17.82
CA LEU A 611 -39.47 -7.71 -18.86
C LEU A 611 -40.82 -7.26 -19.42
N PRO A 612 -40.99 -7.27 -20.75
CA PRO A 612 -42.25 -6.85 -21.37
C PRO A 612 -43.37 -7.89 -21.25
N ILE A 613 -43.02 -9.14 -21.00
CA ILE A 613 -43.93 -10.30 -20.94
C ILE A 613 -43.47 -11.25 -19.87
N GLU A 614 -44.42 -11.81 -19.08
CA GLU A 614 -44.12 -12.87 -18.13
C GLU A 614 -43.57 -14.14 -18.82
N PRO A 615 -42.42 -14.66 -18.43
CA PRO A 615 -41.93 -15.94 -18.90
C PRO A 615 -42.92 -17.09 -18.60
N MET A 616 -43.02 -18.04 -19.51
CA MET A 616 -43.96 -19.18 -19.34
C MET A 616 -43.37 -20.31 -18.48
N ALA A 617 -42.05 -20.34 -18.33
CA ALA A 617 -41.35 -21.37 -17.56
C ALA A 617 -40.77 -20.77 -16.25
N THR A 618 -40.12 -21.64 -15.51
CA THR A 618 -39.39 -21.28 -14.30
C THR A 618 -38.17 -20.42 -14.65
N VAL A 619 -37.93 -19.40 -13.87
CA VAL A 619 -36.78 -18.50 -14.03
C VAL A 619 -35.67 -18.81 -13.04
N TYR A 620 -34.46 -18.53 -13.45
CA TYR A 620 -33.21 -18.67 -12.69
C TYR A 620 -32.40 -17.40 -12.85
N ALA A 621 -31.51 -17.15 -11.90
CA ALA A 621 -30.41 -16.22 -12.04
C ALA A 621 -29.08 -16.95 -11.83
N ILE A 622 -28.05 -16.50 -12.53
CA ILE A 622 -26.67 -16.87 -12.26
C ILE A 622 -25.95 -15.57 -11.89
N VAL A 623 -25.26 -15.58 -10.78
CA VAL A 623 -24.26 -14.56 -10.45
C VAL A 623 -22.94 -14.96 -11.09
N ASP A 624 -22.17 -13.99 -11.53
CA ASP A 624 -20.90 -14.18 -12.22
C ASP A 624 -21.03 -14.89 -13.58
N ASP A 625 -22.12 -14.62 -14.28
CA ASP A 625 -22.47 -15.27 -15.55
C ASP A 625 -21.70 -14.68 -16.75
N GLY A 626 -20.92 -15.52 -17.41
CA GLY A 626 -20.33 -15.23 -18.71
C GLY A 626 -19.00 -14.48 -18.70
N MET A 627 -18.34 -14.35 -17.57
CA MET A 627 -16.98 -13.81 -17.48
C MET A 627 -15.93 -14.93 -17.56
N PRO A 628 -15.06 -14.94 -18.56
CA PRO A 628 -13.99 -15.93 -18.67
C PRO A 628 -12.85 -15.71 -17.64
N SER A 629 -12.70 -14.51 -17.12
CA SER A 629 -11.81 -14.14 -16.02
C SER A 629 -12.42 -12.98 -15.26
N HIS A 630 -12.41 -13.06 -13.94
CA HIS A 630 -12.86 -11.97 -13.10
C HIS A 630 -11.72 -11.39 -12.30
N PRO A 631 -11.86 -10.14 -11.85
CA PRO A 631 -10.88 -9.53 -10.95
C PRO A 631 -10.93 -10.11 -9.53
N TRP A 632 -11.86 -11.00 -9.20
CA TRP A 632 -11.95 -11.67 -7.88
C TRP A 632 -12.00 -13.18 -8.02
N ARG A 633 -11.65 -13.90 -6.95
CA ARG A 633 -11.74 -15.36 -6.84
C ARG A 633 -12.67 -15.74 -5.70
N GLU A 634 -13.69 -16.51 -6.01
CA GLU A 634 -14.57 -17.08 -5.00
C GLU A 634 -13.99 -18.40 -4.46
N CYS A 635 -14.21 -18.67 -3.18
CA CYS A 635 -13.88 -19.97 -2.63
C CYS A 635 -14.82 -21.09 -3.13
N ARG A 636 -16.02 -20.72 -3.58
CA ARG A 636 -17.03 -21.62 -4.14
C ARG A 636 -17.72 -20.98 -5.33
N THR A 637 -17.99 -21.78 -6.36
CA THR A 637 -18.75 -21.36 -7.56
C THR A 637 -19.93 -22.30 -7.85
N ASP A 638 -20.10 -23.34 -7.06
CA ASP A 638 -21.19 -24.33 -7.24
C ASP A 638 -22.55 -23.83 -6.72
N ASN A 639 -22.55 -22.70 -5.99
CA ASN A 639 -23.72 -22.03 -5.42
C ASN A 639 -24.12 -20.73 -6.17
N ASN A 640 -23.45 -20.39 -7.27
CA ASN A 640 -23.71 -19.20 -8.08
C ASN A 640 -25.03 -19.24 -8.88
N VAL A 641 -25.76 -20.34 -8.86
CA VAL A 641 -27.03 -20.51 -9.55
C VAL A 641 -28.18 -20.52 -8.56
N SER A 642 -29.19 -19.67 -8.79
CA SER A 642 -30.35 -19.59 -7.91
C SER A 642 -31.22 -20.85 -7.95
N GLU A 643 -31.97 -21.08 -6.85
CA GLU A 643 -33.10 -21.98 -6.88
C GLU A 643 -34.18 -21.52 -7.88
N PRO A 644 -34.88 -22.45 -8.52
CA PRO A 644 -35.92 -22.11 -9.48
C PRO A 644 -37.10 -21.35 -8.85
N LYS A 645 -37.62 -20.34 -9.56
CA LYS A 645 -38.82 -19.61 -9.15
C LYS A 645 -39.81 -19.48 -10.29
N SER A 646 -41.11 -19.50 -9.96
CA SER A 646 -42.14 -19.13 -10.93
C SER A 646 -42.07 -17.64 -11.19
N ALA A 647 -42.06 -17.26 -12.47
CA ALA A 647 -42.11 -15.86 -12.89
C ALA A 647 -43.51 -15.24 -12.76
N SER A 648 -44.55 -16.02 -12.51
CA SER A 648 -45.92 -15.57 -12.50
C SER A 648 -46.22 -14.71 -11.28
N CYS A 649 -46.76 -13.55 -11.52
CA CYS A 649 -47.39 -12.68 -10.53
C CYS A 649 -48.79 -13.24 -10.22
N GLY A 650 -48.87 -14.24 -9.35
CA GLY A 650 -50.14 -14.86 -8.97
C GLY A 650 -51.17 -13.81 -8.52
N VAL A 651 -52.42 -14.00 -8.94
CA VAL A 651 -53.53 -13.16 -8.45
C VAL A 651 -53.61 -13.38 -6.94
N PRO A 652 -53.57 -12.34 -6.09
CA PRO A 652 -53.81 -12.51 -4.66
C PRO A 652 -55.18 -13.14 -4.47
N GLN A 653 -55.24 -14.30 -3.85
CA GLN A 653 -56.49 -14.93 -3.43
C GLN A 653 -57.10 -14.20 -2.25
#